data_6269f1e630d57ab8ea1b6ecf46fc2340
#
_entry.id   6269f1e630d57ab8ea1b6ecf46fc2340
#
_cell.length_a   1.000
_cell.length_b   1.000
_cell.length_c   1.000
_cell.angle_alpha   90.00
_cell.angle_beta   90.00
_cell.angle_gamma   90.00
#
_symmetry.space_group_name_H-M   'P 1'
#
loop_
_entity.id
_entity.type
_entity.pdbx_description
1 polymer ?
#
loop_
_entity_poly.entity_id
_entity_poly.type
_entity_poly.pdbx_seq_one_letter_code
_entity_poly.pdbx_strand_id
1 'polypeptide(L)'
;MSITEMRGRRGDWHLCRLAALVLGLGPVWLSSRSVAQDAVPPADVRYSVDVLAEGMAQPIELERAPDGRIFFIELAGRLRLWLPETRAVVEAGTVEVVNEQENGLLGFALDPAFAVNNWIYILYSPKDFIGQRLSRFEMKGDVLDLASEKVVLTFGTQRRECCHHAGSVEFGPDGNLFIATGDNTHPHGDSDGYAPLDERPGQGPWDAQKSAGNPGDLRGKILRIRPQPDGTYTIPEGNLFQPGQPGTLPEIYCMGCRNPWRMSVDQATGIVYWGEVGPDAGGDGPRGPRGYDEINQARRAGNFGWPYFIGNNFAYHDYDYATKTAGAAFDPARPRNVGPNNTGAEDLPPAQPAFIYYPYGASAEFPEVGQGGRTACAGPVFHYRPEFASTQGFPSHYDKCLLWWDWERRMIKWARMDADANLVAIEPFTAAVPVKRMLDAVFGPDGRLYCIDYGETWGANANSRLLCVSYNHGNLSPKAVAAATPTQGAVPLAVTLTSAGTSDPDGEVSSLQYEWRSGETVLATTAEANITLATPGDHVIELRVTDAGGATSTASVPVIAGNTQPVVTLESPAEGDFFTPGQALQWRASVRDAEEGDSEELPDSFGPRVLLSVTVDRGGVEPAGLVLMKSADCFNCHAPGHRIIGPSFLEIADKYRGQAGALEASVDRVQKGSTGVWGPVPMLPHGHHTRDQITEMVSWVFSLQAGTDTPVLQRGLSGEVVLPADATGVRSVKVEALFTDAGAVPASPLTGRAAVVLRTRRMEAEMHDASHGTQALAGGSASGGRFVGDTNHGQHVRFNSLNLASAAAVTCRVASGGQGGAVEFHAGAPDGPLLARVEVPVTGGWEAWQEITAPLSQPGAGRTDVFAVFVNPGKSGLMNLDWIQFNP
;
A
#
# COMPACT_ATOMS: atom_id res chain seq x y z
N MET A 1 34.18 25.20 40.71
CA MET A 1 34.82 26.51 41.03
C MET A 1 34.20 27.48 40.04
N SER A 2 33.19 28.15 40.38
CA SER A 2 33.00 29.39 41.17
C SER A 2 33.35 30.62 40.30
N ILE A 3 32.28 31.31 39.74
CA ILE A 3 31.74 32.60 40.25
C ILE A 3 32.67 33.77 39.83
N THR A 4 32.27 34.88 39.17
CA THR A 4 31.39 35.96 39.60
C THR A 4 31.32 37.02 38.50
N GLU A 5 30.11 37.50 38.18
CA GLU A 5 29.58 38.84 38.11
C GLU A 5 30.49 40.06 37.87
N MET A 6 30.04 40.97 37.04
CA MET A 6 29.74 42.37 37.44
C MET A 6 29.00 43.19 36.40
N ARG A 7 28.05 43.89 36.90
CA ARG A 7 27.12 44.91 36.38
C ARG A 7 27.82 46.21 35.94
N GLY A 8 27.15 46.92 34.98
CA GLY A 8 26.67 48.27 35.31
C GLY A 8 27.10 49.42 34.41
N ARG A 9 26.30 50.08 33.76
CA ARG A 9 25.71 51.41 34.00
C ARG A 9 25.39 52.21 32.74
N ARG A 10 24.28 52.88 32.88
CA ARG A 10 23.56 53.83 32.04
C ARG A 10 24.36 55.10 31.67
N GLY A 11 23.84 55.77 30.62
CA GLY A 11 24.13 57.19 30.37
C GLY A 11 23.34 57.70 29.15
N ASP A 12 22.31 58.46 29.45
CA ASP A 12 21.48 59.28 28.55
C ASP A 12 22.22 60.49 27.95
N TRP A 13 21.68 61.09 26.84
CA TRP A 13 21.27 62.47 26.69
C TRP A 13 21.25 62.99 25.21
N HIS A 14 20.07 63.45 24.85
CA HIS A 14 19.55 64.62 24.14
C HIS A 14 19.82 64.95 22.66
N LEU A 15 18.69 65.03 22.00
CA LEU A 15 18.08 66.07 21.12
C LEU A 15 18.99 67.13 20.43
N CYS A 16 18.77 67.23 19.08
CA CYS A 16 18.45 68.53 18.44
C CYS A 16 17.79 68.34 17.04
N ARG A 17 16.72 69.08 16.85
CA ARG A 17 15.95 69.25 15.61
C ARG A 17 16.67 70.17 14.62
N LEU A 18 16.52 69.96 13.29
CA LEU A 18 16.24 71.01 12.33
C LEU A 18 15.66 70.43 11.02
N ALA A 19 14.60 71.06 10.54
CA ALA A 19 13.87 70.75 9.31
C ALA A 19 14.58 71.32 8.08
N ALA A 20 14.50 70.59 6.96
CA ALA A 20 14.58 71.19 5.61
C ALA A 20 13.76 70.37 4.63
N LEU A 21 12.75 71.04 4.05
CA LEU A 21 11.91 70.56 2.94
C LEU A 21 12.70 70.52 1.68
N VAL A 22 12.73 69.37 0.97
CA VAL A 22 13.04 69.33 -0.49
C VAL A 22 12.13 68.28 -1.13
N LEU A 23 11.29 68.76 -2.05
CA LEU A 23 10.49 67.93 -2.97
C LEU A 23 11.43 67.17 -3.93
N GLY A 24 11.35 65.85 -3.91
CA GLY A 24 12.03 64.99 -4.87
C GLY A 24 11.17 63.73 -5.15
N LEU A 25 10.70 63.60 -6.35
CA LEU A 25 10.03 62.45 -6.93
C LEU A 25 10.89 61.20 -6.71
N GLY A 26 10.47 60.35 -5.80
CA GLY A 26 11.08 59.03 -5.59
C GLY A 26 10.49 57.95 -6.52
N PRO A 27 11.29 57.00 -6.99
CA PRO A 27 10.78 55.92 -7.83
C PRO A 27 9.83 55.02 -7.03
N VAL A 28 8.68 54.74 -7.64
CA VAL A 28 7.74 53.72 -7.15
C VAL A 28 8.44 52.35 -7.20
N TRP A 29 8.93 51.92 -6.07
CA TRP A 29 9.32 50.52 -5.91
C TRP A 29 8.03 49.70 -5.90
N LEU A 30 7.71 49.09 -7.05
CA LEU A 30 6.87 47.91 -7.09
C LEU A 30 7.60 46.84 -6.29
N SER A 31 7.28 46.71 -5.01
CA SER A 31 7.65 45.51 -4.26
C SER A 31 6.94 44.34 -4.92
N SER A 32 7.65 43.58 -5.71
CA SER A 32 7.27 42.20 -5.99
C SER A 32 7.17 41.50 -4.63
N ARG A 33 5.93 41.34 -4.15
CA ARG A 33 5.68 40.37 -3.09
C ARG A 33 6.15 39.02 -3.67
N SER A 34 7.28 38.54 -3.21
CA SER A 34 7.53 37.12 -3.27
C SER A 34 6.34 36.49 -2.57
N VAL A 35 5.56 35.70 -3.29
CA VAL A 35 4.57 34.79 -2.69
C VAL A 35 5.37 33.96 -1.69
N ALA A 36 5.19 34.22 -0.40
CA ALA A 36 5.77 33.38 0.64
C ALA A 36 5.19 32.00 0.38
N GLN A 37 6.05 31.06 0.05
CA GLN A 37 5.68 29.66 -0.09
C GLN A 37 5.06 29.23 1.23
N ASP A 38 3.83 28.69 1.21
CA ASP A 38 3.15 28.25 2.42
C ASP A 38 4.06 27.26 3.17
N ALA A 39 4.42 27.60 4.40
CA ALA A 39 5.41 26.87 5.19
C ALA A 39 4.90 25.50 5.66
N VAL A 40 3.59 25.26 5.57
CA VAL A 40 2.94 24.02 6.02
C VAL A 40 2.51 23.19 4.80
N PRO A 41 2.87 21.89 4.72
CA PRO A 41 2.40 21.01 3.66
C PRO A 41 0.86 20.98 3.60
N PRO A 42 0.26 20.94 2.41
CA PRO A 42 -1.18 20.84 2.26
C PRO A 42 -1.74 19.57 2.90
N ALA A 43 -2.90 19.70 3.57
CA ALA A 43 -3.52 18.56 4.24
C ALA A 43 -3.99 17.49 3.24
N ASP A 44 -3.75 16.23 3.55
CA ASP A 44 -4.09 15.07 2.70
C ASP A 44 -5.56 15.03 2.30
N VAL A 45 -6.46 15.43 3.18
CA VAL A 45 -7.91 15.47 2.94
C VAL A 45 -8.34 16.39 1.78
N ARG A 46 -7.48 17.28 1.33
CA ARG A 46 -7.73 18.17 0.19
C ARG A 46 -7.50 17.51 -1.16
N TYR A 47 -6.86 16.32 -1.18
CA TYR A 47 -6.61 15.62 -2.42
C TYR A 47 -7.74 14.64 -2.72
N SER A 48 -8.07 14.51 -4.00
CA SER A 48 -9.00 13.51 -4.54
C SER A 48 -8.37 12.79 -5.72
N VAL A 49 -8.73 11.52 -5.89
CA VAL A 49 -8.23 10.64 -6.95
C VAL A 49 -9.40 10.18 -7.79
N ASP A 50 -9.35 10.46 -9.07
CA ASP A 50 -10.28 9.90 -10.07
C ASP A 50 -9.58 8.80 -10.85
N VAL A 51 -10.14 7.59 -10.85
CA VAL A 51 -9.66 6.46 -11.64
C VAL A 51 -10.22 6.60 -13.04
N LEU A 52 -9.36 6.91 -14.00
CA LEU A 52 -9.73 7.13 -15.40
C LEU A 52 -9.82 5.81 -16.19
N ALA A 53 -8.92 4.87 -15.89
CA ALA A 53 -8.91 3.54 -16.50
C ALA A 53 -8.25 2.52 -15.55
N GLU A 54 -8.57 1.24 -15.76
CA GLU A 54 -8.01 0.11 -15.02
C GLU A 54 -7.65 -1.04 -15.97
N GLY A 55 -6.82 -1.98 -15.48
CA GLY A 55 -6.51 -3.22 -16.18
C GLY A 55 -5.66 -3.04 -17.45
N MET A 56 -4.74 -2.07 -17.44
CA MET A 56 -3.77 -1.86 -18.53
C MET A 56 -2.69 -2.97 -18.49
N ALA A 57 -2.26 -3.44 -19.66
CA ALA A 57 -1.30 -4.53 -19.76
C ALA A 57 0.15 -3.99 -19.86
N GLN A 58 0.85 -3.93 -18.74
CA GLN A 58 2.21 -3.39 -18.65
C GLN A 58 2.32 -1.99 -19.28
N PRO A 59 1.57 -1.00 -18.74
CA PRO A 59 1.69 0.38 -19.22
C PRO A 59 3.09 0.91 -18.92
N ILE A 60 3.62 1.78 -19.80
CA ILE A 60 5.01 2.24 -19.72
C ILE A 60 5.13 3.76 -19.56
N GLU A 61 4.49 4.55 -20.39
CA GLU A 61 4.60 6.00 -20.41
C GLU A 61 3.27 6.63 -20.81
N LEU A 62 2.99 7.84 -20.37
CA LEU A 62 1.76 8.57 -20.66
C LEU A 62 2.06 10.01 -21.11
N GLU A 63 1.21 10.55 -21.98
CA GLU A 63 1.21 11.93 -22.41
C GLU A 63 -0.20 12.49 -22.50
N ARG A 64 -0.39 13.73 -22.10
CA ARG A 64 -1.68 14.40 -22.20
C ARG A 64 -1.71 15.42 -23.34
N ALA A 65 -2.50 15.13 -24.37
CA ALA A 65 -2.67 16.04 -25.51
C ALA A 65 -3.44 17.33 -25.12
N PRO A 66 -3.25 18.43 -25.88
CA PRO A 66 -3.93 19.70 -25.64
C PRO A 66 -5.48 19.62 -25.68
N ASP A 67 -6.04 18.66 -26.41
CA ASP A 67 -7.48 18.39 -26.51
C ASP A 67 -8.03 17.56 -25.33
N GLY A 68 -7.18 17.15 -24.40
CA GLY A 68 -7.54 16.41 -23.19
C GLY A 68 -7.47 14.91 -23.32
N ARG A 69 -7.22 14.35 -24.50
CA ARG A 69 -6.93 12.92 -24.64
C ARG A 69 -5.66 12.58 -23.89
N ILE A 70 -5.64 11.38 -23.28
CA ILE A 70 -4.43 10.86 -22.63
C ILE A 70 -3.96 9.67 -23.44
N PHE A 71 -2.79 9.80 -24.00
CA PHE A 71 -2.09 8.73 -24.69
C PHE A 71 -1.28 7.93 -23.67
N PHE A 72 -1.22 6.63 -23.83
CA PHE A 72 -0.31 5.78 -23.08
C PHE A 72 0.09 4.56 -23.89
N ILE A 73 1.28 4.08 -23.63
CA ILE A 73 1.84 2.91 -24.32
C ILE A 73 1.91 1.70 -23.39
N GLU A 74 1.77 0.52 -23.97
CA GLU A 74 1.95 -0.77 -23.29
C GLU A 74 3.16 -1.49 -23.88
N LEU A 75 3.99 -2.12 -23.07
CA LEU A 75 5.28 -2.71 -23.44
C LEU A 75 5.19 -3.60 -24.69
N ALA A 76 4.10 -4.33 -24.86
CA ALA A 76 3.84 -5.24 -25.98
C ALA A 76 3.58 -4.56 -27.32
N GLY A 77 3.70 -3.24 -27.43
CA GLY A 77 3.59 -2.49 -28.69
C GLY A 77 2.30 -1.71 -28.87
N ARG A 78 1.36 -1.75 -27.93
CA ARG A 78 0.07 -1.08 -28.08
C ARG A 78 0.14 0.39 -27.68
N LEU A 79 -0.39 1.27 -28.54
CA LEU A 79 -0.70 2.66 -28.20
C LEU A 79 -2.21 2.74 -27.87
N ARG A 80 -2.53 3.26 -26.69
CA ARG A 80 -3.88 3.40 -26.19
C ARG A 80 -4.20 4.88 -25.93
N LEU A 81 -5.50 5.20 -26.00
CA LEU A 81 -6.02 6.53 -25.68
C LEU A 81 -7.15 6.43 -24.68
N TRP A 82 -7.09 7.26 -23.65
CA TRP A 82 -8.25 7.59 -22.85
C TRP A 82 -8.92 8.83 -23.46
N LEU A 83 -10.23 8.74 -23.72
CA LEU A 83 -11.02 9.80 -24.36
C LEU A 83 -11.83 10.56 -23.30
N PRO A 84 -11.64 11.88 -23.13
CA PRO A 84 -12.27 12.65 -22.05
C PRO A 84 -13.80 12.72 -22.17
N GLU A 85 -14.34 12.75 -23.36
CA GLU A 85 -15.78 12.90 -23.65
C GLU A 85 -16.57 11.66 -23.25
N THR A 86 -16.05 10.48 -23.55
CA THR A 86 -16.71 9.18 -23.30
C THR A 86 -16.19 8.48 -22.05
N ARG A 87 -15.05 8.93 -21.48
CA ARG A 87 -14.28 8.27 -20.41
C ARG A 87 -13.91 6.83 -20.76
N ALA A 88 -13.76 6.53 -22.02
CA ALA A 88 -13.42 5.21 -22.53
C ALA A 88 -11.96 5.14 -22.95
N VAL A 89 -11.38 3.94 -22.84
CA VAL A 89 -10.06 3.62 -23.41
C VAL A 89 -10.25 2.92 -24.74
N VAL A 90 -9.58 3.42 -25.78
CA VAL A 90 -9.55 2.81 -27.12
C VAL A 90 -8.12 2.43 -27.48
N GLU A 91 -7.96 1.45 -28.36
CA GLU A 91 -6.67 1.12 -28.97
C GLU A 91 -6.47 1.99 -30.21
N ALA A 92 -5.39 2.76 -30.25
CA ALA A 92 -5.03 3.59 -31.40
C ALA A 92 -4.28 2.80 -32.47
N GLY A 93 -3.51 1.82 -32.07
CA GLY A 93 -2.74 0.95 -32.95
C GLY A 93 -1.69 0.13 -32.21
N THR A 94 -1.06 -0.78 -32.95
CA THR A 94 -0.02 -1.66 -32.42
C THR A 94 1.21 -1.62 -33.28
N VAL A 95 2.35 -1.18 -32.73
CA VAL A 95 3.66 -1.24 -33.36
C VAL A 95 4.25 -2.65 -33.12
N GLU A 96 4.78 -3.27 -34.16
CA GLU A 96 5.41 -4.58 -34.00
C GLU A 96 6.76 -4.49 -33.31
N VAL A 97 6.84 -5.06 -32.11
CA VAL A 97 8.05 -5.03 -31.27
C VAL A 97 8.51 -6.44 -30.86
N VAL A 98 9.79 -6.55 -30.54
CA VAL A 98 10.29 -7.63 -29.70
C VAL A 98 9.89 -7.29 -28.26
N ASN A 99 9.25 -8.23 -27.57
CA ASN A 99 8.72 -8.05 -26.22
C ASN A 99 9.28 -9.13 -25.29
N GLU A 100 10.59 -9.20 -25.18
CA GLU A 100 11.31 -10.13 -24.33
C GLU A 100 12.33 -9.37 -23.50
N GLN A 101 12.58 -9.81 -22.27
CA GLN A 101 13.47 -9.13 -21.33
C GLN A 101 12.97 -7.68 -21.08
N GLU A 102 13.76 -6.64 -21.36
CA GLU A 102 13.35 -5.24 -21.30
C GLU A 102 13.11 -4.61 -22.69
N ASN A 103 13.01 -5.42 -23.74
CA ASN A 103 12.63 -4.94 -25.07
C ASN A 103 11.13 -4.66 -25.14
N GLY A 104 10.72 -3.76 -26.00
CA GLY A 104 9.30 -3.46 -26.18
C GLY A 104 9.04 -2.13 -26.89
N LEU A 105 7.86 -1.60 -26.63
CA LEU A 105 7.49 -0.21 -26.86
C LEU A 105 7.91 0.57 -25.61
N LEU A 106 8.95 1.39 -25.70
CA LEU A 106 9.71 1.84 -24.54
C LEU A 106 9.41 3.27 -24.13
N GLY A 107 9.11 4.13 -25.10
CA GLY A 107 8.77 5.52 -24.85
C GLY A 107 8.13 6.21 -26.04
N PHE A 108 7.49 7.32 -25.77
CA PHE A 108 6.91 8.16 -26.82
C PHE A 108 6.79 9.62 -26.36
N ALA A 109 6.68 10.53 -27.33
CA ALA A 109 6.37 11.93 -27.06
C ALA A 109 5.46 12.50 -28.15
N LEU A 110 4.51 13.34 -27.76
CA LEU A 110 3.73 14.15 -28.70
C LEU A 110 4.59 15.32 -29.20
N ASP A 111 4.53 15.60 -30.52
CA ASP A 111 5.20 16.77 -31.08
C ASP A 111 4.70 18.07 -30.41
N PRO A 112 5.56 19.05 -30.11
CA PRO A 112 5.11 20.32 -29.52
C PRO A 112 4.01 21.03 -30.33
N ALA A 113 3.92 20.77 -31.63
CA ALA A 113 2.86 21.25 -32.52
C ALA A 113 1.79 20.19 -32.81
N PHE A 114 1.60 19.19 -31.93
CA PHE A 114 0.69 18.04 -32.11
C PHE A 114 -0.73 18.47 -32.52
N ALA A 115 -1.25 19.54 -31.94
CA ALA A 115 -2.57 20.07 -32.31
C ALA A 115 -2.71 20.48 -33.79
N VAL A 116 -1.60 20.63 -34.52
CA VAL A 116 -1.55 21.05 -35.91
C VAL A 116 -1.11 19.92 -36.83
N ASN A 117 -0.06 19.19 -36.45
CA ASN A 117 0.60 18.22 -37.30
C ASN A 117 0.23 16.77 -36.96
N ASN A 118 -0.33 16.51 -35.77
CA ASN A 118 -0.68 15.19 -35.26
C ASN A 118 0.51 14.21 -35.21
N TRP A 119 1.73 14.70 -35.04
CA TRP A 119 2.91 13.84 -35.00
C TRP A 119 3.18 13.28 -33.60
N ILE A 120 3.57 12.00 -33.55
CA ILE A 120 4.00 11.30 -32.36
C ILE A 120 5.33 10.61 -32.64
N TYR A 121 6.25 10.70 -31.70
CA TYR A 121 7.55 10.03 -31.76
C TYR A 121 7.53 8.82 -30.84
N ILE A 122 7.97 7.68 -31.35
CA ILE A 122 7.91 6.39 -30.64
C ILE A 122 9.29 5.74 -30.66
N LEU A 123 9.81 5.39 -29.48
CA LEU A 123 11.03 4.60 -29.32
C LEU A 123 10.66 3.15 -28.99
N TYR A 124 11.17 2.21 -29.79
CA TYR A 124 10.81 0.81 -29.67
C TYR A 124 11.92 -0.14 -30.12
N SER A 125 11.80 -1.42 -29.75
CA SER A 125 12.69 -2.52 -30.13
C SER A 125 12.11 -3.26 -31.34
N PRO A 126 12.52 -2.95 -32.59
CA PRO A 126 11.92 -3.54 -33.78
C PRO A 126 12.33 -5.02 -33.96
N LYS A 127 11.49 -5.79 -34.71
CA LYS A 127 11.75 -7.21 -35.02
C LYS A 127 12.80 -7.40 -36.10
N ASP A 128 12.89 -6.46 -37.02
CA ASP A 128 13.74 -6.52 -38.22
C ASP A 128 15.19 -6.07 -37.97
N PHE A 129 15.48 -5.52 -36.78
CA PHE A 129 16.80 -5.00 -36.42
C PHE A 129 17.12 -5.28 -34.94
N ILE A 130 18.35 -5.74 -34.66
CA ILE A 130 18.81 -5.93 -33.27
C ILE A 130 19.29 -4.57 -32.73
N GLY A 131 18.35 -3.84 -32.12
CA GLY A 131 18.59 -2.49 -31.66
C GLY A 131 17.31 -1.81 -31.21
N GLN A 132 17.39 -0.50 -31.05
CA GLN A 132 16.26 0.40 -30.80
C GLN A 132 16.09 1.35 -31.99
N ARG A 133 14.84 1.76 -32.21
CA ARG A 133 14.44 2.65 -33.28
C ARG A 133 13.53 3.73 -32.76
N LEU A 134 13.89 4.99 -33.01
CA LEU A 134 13.00 6.13 -32.85
C LEU A 134 12.37 6.45 -34.20
N SER A 135 11.04 6.37 -34.27
CA SER A 135 10.27 6.71 -35.46
C SER A 135 9.23 7.78 -35.16
N ARG A 136 8.96 8.66 -36.13
CA ARG A 136 7.81 9.54 -36.08
C ARG A 136 6.66 8.96 -36.90
N PHE A 137 5.47 9.02 -36.31
CA PHE A 137 4.19 8.61 -36.92
C PHE A 137 3.21 9.78 -36.94
N GLU A 138 2.11 9.65 -37.67
CA GLU A 138 0.99 10.58 -37.69
C GLU A 138 -0.25 9.93 -37.10
N MET A 139 -0.98 10.67 -36.27
CA MET A 139 -2.30 10.28 -35.78
C MET A 139 -3.38 10.74 -36.76
N LYS A 140 -4.29 9.85 -37.17
CA LYS A 140 -5.50 10.15 -37.93
C LYS A 140 -6.72 10.04 -37.01
N GLY A 141 -7.07 11.14 -36.33
CA GLY A 141 -8.04 11.11 -35.25
C GLY A 141 -7.50 10.28 -34.08
N ASP A 142 -8.16 9.18 -33.76
CA ASP A 142 -7.79 8.27 -32.67
C ASP A 142 -6.98 7.04 -33.16
N VAL A 143 -6.55 7.03 -34.42
CA VAL A 143 -5.83 5.90 -35.04
C VAL A 143 -4.41 6.29 -35.41
N LEU A 144 -3.44 5.47 -35.03
CA LEU A 144 -2.03 5.58 -35.43
C LEU A 144 -1.87 5.12 -36.88
N ASP A 145 -1.45 6.02 -37.76
CA ASP A 145 -1.14 5.65 -39.15
C ASP A 145 0.25 5.02 -39.25
N LEU A 146 0.32 3.70 -39.19
CA LEU A 146 1.57 2.94 -39.31
C LEU A 146 2.28 3.17 -40.67
N ALA A 147 1.53 3.49 -41.73
CA ALA A 147 2.12 3.76 -43.05
C ALA A 147 2.82 5.11 -43.13
N SER A 148 2.58 6.01 -42.15
CA SER A 148 3.24 7.32 -42.07
C SER A 148 4.65 7.28 -41.46
N GLU A 149 5.13 6.10 -41.05
CA GLU A 149 6.41 5.96 -40.34
C GLU A 149 7.54 6.67 -41.05
N LYS A 150 8.28 7.46 -40.27
CA LYS A 150 9.55 8.06 -40.62
C LYS A 150 10.58 7.66 -39.56
N VAL A 151 11.54 6.82 -39.94
CA VAL A 151 12.64 6.45 -39.04
C VAL A 151 13.55 7.65 -38.87
N VAL A 152 13.71 8.12 -37.65
CA VAL A 152 14.52 9.30 -37.27
C VAL A 152 15.90 8.87 -36.80
N LEU A 153 16.00 7.88 -35.92
CA LEU A 153 17.27 7.43 -35.33
C LEU A 153 17.22 5.92 -35.10
N THR A 154 18.34 5.24 -35.32
CA THR A 154 18.52 3.82 -34.93
C THR A 154 19.88 3.62 -34.28
N PHE A 155 19.96 2.72 -33.30
CA PHE A 155 21.23 2.31 -32.69
C PHE A 155 21.16 0.83 -32.27
N GLY A 156 22.33 0.16 -32.40
CA GLY A 156 22.44 -1.26 -32.10
C GLY A 156 22.42 -1.55 -30.60
N THR A 157 21.77 -2.66 -30.22
CA THR A 157 21.84 -3.24 -28.89
C THR A 157 22.33 -4.68 -28.98
N GLN A 158 22.41 -5.39 -27.86
CA GLN A 158 22.53 -6.84 -27.84
C GLN A 158 21.27 -7.45 -27.24
N ARG A 159 20.86 -8.64 -27.68
CA ARG A 159 19.72 -9.41 -27.19
C ARG A 159 20.13 -10.81 -26.71
N ARG A 160 21.45 -11.01 -26.46
CA ARG A 160 21.97 -12.24 -25.92
C ARG A 160 21.65 -12.37 -24.44
N GLU A 161 21.77 -11.25 -23.75
CA GLU A 161 21.51 -11.10 -22.32
C GLU A 161 20.50 -9.97 -22.10
N CYS A 162 19.78 -9.97 -20.95
CA CYS A 162 19.01 -8.80 -20.56
C CYS A 162 20.01 -7.72 -20.09
N CYS A 163 19.73 -6.57 -19.94
CA CYS A 163 18.72 -5.66 -19.53
C CYS A 163 19.15 -4.25 -19.92
N HIS A 164 18.73 -3.22 -19.19
CA HIS A 164 19.04 -1.81 -19.31
C HIS A 164 18.76 -1.27 -20.72
N HIS A 165 17.46 -1.24 -21.05
CA HIS A 165 17.02 -0.65 -22.31
C HIS A 165 16.56 0.81 -22.18
N ALA A 166 16.20 1.28 -20.96
CA ALA A 166 15.64 2.61 -20.70
C ALA A 166 14.45 2.94 -21.62
N GLY A 167 14.41 4.12 -22.20
CA GLY A 167 13.55 4.41 -23.34
C GLY A 167 12.65 5.64 -23.23
N SER A 168 12.66 6.41 -22.14
CA SER A 168 11.86 7.63 -22.00
C SER A 168 12.23 8.65 -23.07
N VAL A 169 11.22 9.34 -23.62
CA VAL A 169 11.36 10.31 -24.73
C VAL A 169 10.60 11.58 -24.38
N GLU A 170 11.27 12.74 -24.40
CA GLU A 170 10.72 14.00 -23.96
C GLU A 170 11.12 15.18 -24.85
N PHE A 171 10.20 16.09 -25.14
CA PHE A 171 10.52 17.35 -25.76
C PHE A 171 10.90 18.42 -24.74
N GLY A 172 11.97 19.14 -24.99
CA GLY A 172 12.31 20.35 -24.28
C GLY A 172 11.57 21.60 -24.80
N PRO A 173 11.62 22.72 -24.04
CA PRO A 173 10.89 23.94 -24.38
C PRO A 173 11.38 24.59 -25.67
N ASP A 174 12.55 24.24 -26.11
CA ASP A 174 13.19 24.71 -27.36
C ASP A 174 12.86 23.86 -28.58
N GLY A 175 12.03 22.81 -28.43
CA GLY A 175 11.65 21.85 -29.46
C GLY A 175 12.72 20.83 -29.81
N ASN A 176 13.75 20.68 -28.97
CA ASN A 176 14.70 19.58 -29.06
C ASN A 176 14.10 18.33 -28.39
N LEU A 177 14.36 17.16 -28.94
CA LEU A 177 13.91 15.88 -28.43
C LEU A 177 15.04 15.20 -27.65
N PHE A 178 14.76 14.84 -26.42
CA PHE A 178 15.65 14.08 -25.54
C PHE A 178 15.24 12.62 -25.55
N ILE A 179 16.21 11.71 -25.57
CA ILE A 179 15.99 10.26 -25.63
C ILE A 179 16.90 9.59 -24.61
N ALA A 180 16.33 8.90 -23.65
CA ALA A 180 17.06 8.11 -22.67
C ALA A 180 17.41 6.73 -23.25
N THR A 181 18.67 6.31 -23.17
CA THR A 181 19.15 5.01 -23.63
C THR A 181 19.92 4.32 -22.53
N GLY A 182 19.62 3.05 -22.24
CA GLY A 182 20.35 2.25 -21.28
C GLY A 182 21.69 1.73 -21.83
N ASP A 183 22.57 1.30 -20.92
CA ASP A 183 23.91 0.80 -21.31
C ASP A 183 23.87 -0.59 -21.96
N ASN A 184 22.72 -1.27 -21.87
CA ASN A 184 22.48 -2.61 -22.43
C ASN A 184 23.49 -3.65 -21.92
N THR A 185 23.87 -3.56 -20.64
CA THR A 185 24.68 -4.54 -19.95
C THR A 185 23.86 -5.45 -19.06
N HIS A 186 24.37 -6.66 -18.80
CA HIS A 186 23.73 -7.59 -17.90
C HIS A 186 24.18 -7.35 -16.44
N PRO A 187 23.24 -7.23 -15.46
CA PRO A 187 23.58 -6.85 -14.10
C PRO A 187 24.24 -7.94 -13.24
N HIS A 188 24.16 -9.19 -13.69
CA HIS A 188 24.67 -10.36 -12.95
C HIS A 188 25.95 -10.95 -13.59
N GLY A 189 26.36 -12.12 -13.14
CA GLY A 189 27.59 -12.78 -13.56
C GLY A 189 28.78 -12.40 -12.70
N ASP A 190 29.99 -12.37 -13.30
CA ASP A 190 31.23 -12.10 -12.54
C ASP A 190 31.35 -10.66 -12.01
N SER A 191 30.37 -9.78 -12.29
CA SER A 191 30.35 -8.43 -11.75
C SER A 191 29.99 -8.36 -10.26
N ASP A 192 29.37 -9.37 -9.69
CA ASP A 192 28.92 -9.44 -8.29
C ASP A 192 28.06 -8.22 -7.87
N GLY A 193 27.33 -7.64 -8.84
CA GLY A 193 26.52 -6.44 -8.65
C GLY A 193 27.29 -5.09 -8.65
N TYR A 194 28.60 -5.08 -8.81
CA TYR A 194 29.39 -3.87 -9.05
C TYR A 194 29.35 -3.45 -10.51
N ALA A 195 30.04 -2.37 -10.87
CA ALA A 195 30.15 -1.96 -12.26
C ALA A 195 30.73 -3.10 -13.13
N PRO A 196 30.03 -3.47 -14.23
CA PRO A 196 30.52 -4.51 -15.15
C PRO A 196 31.60 -3.90 -16.06
N LEU A 197 32.84 -4.31 -15.86
CA LEU A 197 34.03 -3.86 -16.56
C LEU A 197 34.78 -5.07 -17.13
N ASP A 198 34.05 -6.08 -17.64
CA ASP A 198 34.64 -7.34 -18.08
C ASP A 198 35.16 -7.26 -19.53
N GLU A 199 36.43 -6.98 -19.66
CA GLU A 199 37.13 -6.81 -20.94
C GLU A 199 37.51 -8.12 -21.60
N ARG A 200 37.24 -9.28 -21.00
CA ARG A 200 37.57 -10.60 -21.57
C ARG A 200 36.85 -10.84 -22.89
N PRO A 201 37.50 -11.52 -23.85
CA PRO A 201 36.88 -11.81 -25.16
C PRO A 201 35.51 -12.53 -25.00
N GLY A 202 34.51 -12.01 -25.68
CA GLY A 202 33.14 -12.55 -25.67
C GLY A 202 32.27 -12.06 -24.52
N GLN A 203 32.78 -11.25 -23.56
CA GLN A 203 32.04 -10.74 -22.41
C GLN A 203 31.44 -9.35 -22.64
N GLY A 204 31.31 -8.90 -23.88
CA GLY A 204 30.73 -7.58 -24.21
C GLY A 204 29.40 -7.21 -23.56
N PRO A 205 28.47 -8.14 -23.22
CA PRO A 205 27.29 -7.83 -22.41
C PRO A 205 27.57 -7.47 -20.95
N TRP A 206 28.75 -7.71 -20.43
CA TRP A 206 29.20 -7.39 -19.07
C TRP A 206 30.29 -6.31 -19.07
N ASP A 207 30.38 -5.52 -20.14
CA ASP A 207 31.34 -4.41 -20.28
C ASP A 207 30.63 -3.10 -20.59
N ALA A 208 30.33 -2.32 -19.54
CA ALA A 208 29.70 -1.01 -19.67
C ALA A 208 30.67 0.08 -20.20
N GLN A 209 31.99 -0.18 -20.25
CA GLN A 209 32.96 0.70 -20.91
C GLN A 209 32.71 0.72 -22.41
N LYS A 210 32.23 -0.40 -22.97
CA LYS A 210 31.89 -0.49 -24.41
C LYS A 210 30.71 0.41 -24.81
N SER A 211 29.81 0.75 -23.88
CA SER A 211 28.57 1.48 -24.11
C SER A 211 28.55 2.79 -23.32
N ALA A 212 28.14 2.81 -22.05
CA ALA A 212 27.97 4.02 -21.25
C ALA A 212 29.25 4.89 -21.18
N GLY A 213 30.38 4.25 -20.94
CA GLY A 213 31.71 4.90 -20.93
C GLY A 213 32.30 5.22 -22.29
N ASN A 214 31.64 4.90 -23.41
CA ASN A 214 32.15 5.05 -24.75
C ASN A 214 31.49 6.23 -25.47
N PRO A 215 32.23 7.32 -25.78
CA PRO A 215 31.68 8.47 -26.52
C PRO A 215 31.31 8.14 -27.99
N GLY A 216 31.77 7.00 -28.51
CA GLY A 216 31.44 6.50 -29.86
C GLY A 216 30.24 5.56 -29.91
N ASP A 217 29.44 5.46 -28.82
CA ASP A 217 28.25 4.60 -28.71
C ASP A 217 27.07 5.40 -28.13
N LEU A 218 25.87 5.17 -28.66
CA LEU A 218 24.65 5.89 -28.22
C LEU A 218 23.95 5.24 -27.01
N ARG A 219 24.42 4.10 -26.53
CA ARG A 219 23.87 3.43 -25.35
C ARG A 219 24.44 4.01 -24.05
N GLY A 220 23.62 4.00 -22.98
CA GLY A 220 23.99 4.59 -21.69
C GLY A 220 24.11 6.11 -21.73
N LYS A 221 23.14 6.76 -22.33
CA LYS A 221 23.15 8.20 -22.68
C LYS A 221 21.78 8.85 -22.48
N ILE A 222 21.79 10.17 -22.33
CA ILE A 222 20.68 11.02 -22.75
C ILE A 222 21.11 11.67 -24.07
N LEU A 223 20.41 11.33 -25.14
CA LEU A 223 20.63 11.92 -26.46
C LEU A 223 19.79 13.18 -26.60
N ARG A 224 20.25 14.15 -27.40
CA ARG A 224 19.47 15.33 -27.75
C ARG A 224 19.61 15.64 -29.23
N ILE A 225 18.49 15.63 -29.93
CA ILE A 225 18.38 15.92 -31.37
C ILE A 225 17.28 16.93 -31.64
N ARG A 226 17.28 17.56 -32.80
CA ARG A 226 16.18 18.40 -33.27
C ARG A 226 15.52 17.75 -34.49
N PRO A 227 14.38 17.09 -34.35
CA PRO A 227 13.67 16.48 -35.47
C PRO A 227 13.27 17.50 -36.53
N GLN A 228 13.27 17.07 -37.80
CA GLN A 228 12.89 17.88 -38.94
C GLN A 228 11.61 17.34 -39.60
N PRO A 229 10.84 18.18 -40.33
CA PRO A 229 9.59 17.74 -40.97
C PRO A 229 9.76 16.64 -42.01
N ASP A 230 10.92 16.50 -42.60
CA ASP A 230 11.20 15.45 -43.59
C ASP A 230 11.52 14.06 -42.98
N GLY A 231 11.64 13.99 -41.62
CA GLY A 231 11.99 12.78 -40.88
C GLY A 231 13.47 12.65 -40.54
N THR A 232 14.30 13.63 -40.93
CA THR A 232 15.68 13.74 -40.50
C THR A 232 15.79 14.49 -39.16
N TYR A 233 17.00 14.70 -38.67
CA TYR A 233 17.26 15.55 -37.50
C TYR A 233 18.53 16.37 -37.71
N THR A 234 18.65 17.43 -36.91
CA THR A 234 19.87 18.22 -36.77
C THR A 234 20.39 18.12 -35.33
N ILE A 235 21.68 18.40 -35.17
CA ILE A 235 22.31 18.44 -33.87
C ILE A 235 22.16 19.86 -33.29
N PRO A 236 21.50 20.03 -32.14
CA PRO A 236 21.41 21.34 -31.48
C PRO A 236 22.77 21.77 -30.91
N GLU A 237 22.99 23.08 -30.85
CA GLU A 237 24.14 23.63 -30.15
C GLU A 237 24.08 23.28 -28.64
N GLY A 238 25.26 23.04 -28.05
CA GLY A 238 25.37 22.75 -26.61
C GLY A 238 25.21 21.27 -26.23
N ASN A 239 25.24 20.33 -27.19
CA ASN A 239 25.49 18.92 -26.90
C ASN A 239 26.94 18.72 -26.40
N LEU A 240 27.19 17.56 -25.76
CA LEU A 240 28.47 17.27 -25.11
C LEU A 240 29.63 17.28 -26.10
N PHE A 241 29.39 16.80 -27.31
CA PHE A 241 30.38 16.71 -28.38
C PHE A 241 29.91 17.47 -29.62
N GLN A 242 30.88 18.10 -30.33
CA GLN A 242 30.57 18.84 -31.53
C GLN A 242 30.51 17.90 -32.77
N PRO A 243 29.72 18.23 -33.79
CA PRO A 243 29.74 17.50 -35.05
C PRO A 243 31.14 17.45 -35.65
N GLY A 244 31.60 16.22 -36.00
CA GLY A 244 32.93 16.00 -36.58
C GLY A 244 34.08 15.88 -35.56
N GLN A 245 33.83 15.95 -34.29
CA GLN A 245 34.83 15.67 -33.27
C GLN A 245 35.21 14.17 -33.29
N PRO A 246 36.51 13.84 -33.47
CA PRO A 246 36.94 12.44 -33.62
C PRO A 246 36.62 11.58 -32.42
N GLY A 247 36.12 10.35 -32.65
CA GLY A 247 35.80 9.38 -31.62
C GLY A 247 34.60 9.75 -30.72
N THR A 248 33.70 10.62 -31.21
CA THR A 248 32.50 11.00 -30.44
C THR A 248 31.27 11.07 -31.33
N LEU A 249 30.11 10.96 -30.76
CA LEU A 249 28.81 11.11 -31.41
C LEU A 249 28.13 12.40 -30.96
N PRO A 250 27.76 13.28 -31.89
CA PRO A 250 27.25 14.61 -31.57
C PRO A 250 25.81 14.60 -31.00
N GLU A 251 25.07 13.49 -31.07
CA GLU A 251 23.76 13.30 -30.50
C GLU A 251 23.78 13.28 -28.96
N ILE A 252 24.97 13.02 -28.38
CA ILE A 252 25.12 12.83 -26.93
C ILE A 252 25.00 14.18 -26.21
N TYR A 253 23.98 14.31 -25.36
CA TYR A 253 23.83 15.41 -24.41
C TYR A 253 24.41 15.05 -23.04
N CYS A 254 24.03 13.89 -22.48
CA CYS A 254 24.66 13.32 -21.28
C CYS A 254 25.22 11.94 -21.59
N MET A 255 26.38 11.61 -21.03
CA MET A 255 26.95 10.27 -21.06
C MET A 255 27.12 9.72 -19.63
N GLY A 256 27.47 8.47 -19.53
CA GLY A 256 27.71 7.83 -18.24
C GLY A 256 26.43 7.48 -17.50
N CYS A 257 25.44 6.93 -18.20
CA CYS A 257 24.17 6.43 -17.62
C CYS A 257 24.15 4.90 -17.69
N ARG A 258 23.56 4.26 -16.68
CA ARG A 258 23.33 2.80 -16.66
C ARG A 258 21.97 2.44 -17.25
N ASN A 259 20.90 2.86 -16.59
CA ASN A 259 19.53 2.65 -17.02
C ASN A 259 18.65 3.85 -16.63
N PRO A 260 18.73 4.96 -17.37
CA PRO A 260 17.93 6.17 -17.13
C PRO A 260 16.46 5.88 -17.46
N TRP A 261 15.73 5.33 -16.48
CA TRP A 261 14.44 4.69 -16.72
C TRP A 261 13.33 5.67 -17.03
N ARG A 262 13.13 6.69 -16.18
CA ARG A 262 12.15 7.77 -16.42
C ARG A 262 12.83 9.11 -16.35
N MET A 263 12.54 9.93 -17.34
CA MET A 263 13.14 11.24 -17.54
C MET A 263 12.03 12.29 -17.66
N SER A 264 12.35 13.51 -17.28
CA SER A 264 11.53 14.69 -17.60
C SER A 264 12.42 15.87 -17.99
N VAL A 265 11.88 16.76 -18.79
CA VAL A 265 12.51 18.04 -19.14
C VAL A 265 11.65 19.16 -18.59
N ASP A 266 12.21 19.95 -17.67
CA ASP A 266 11.49 21.10 -17.13
C ASP A 266 11.20 22.13 -18.23
N GLN A 267 9.93 22.34 -18.54
CA GLN A 267 9.49 23.22 -19.62
C GLN A 267 9.74 24.71 -19.35
N ALA A 268 10.10 25.09 -18.12
CA ALA A 268 10.43 26.49 -17.81
C ALA A 268 11.94 26.77 -17.92
N THR A 269 12.79 25.81 -17.60
CA THR A 269 14.23 25.99 -17.50
C THR A 269 15.05 25.22 -18.53
N GLY A 270 14.48 24.15 -19.09
CA GLY A 270 15.19 23.21 -19.98
C GLY A 270 16.12 22.25 -19.22
N ILE A 271 16.10 22.24 -17.89
CA ILE A 271 16.87 21.28 -17.08
C ILE A 271 16.29 19.89 -17.27
N VAL A 272 17.16 18.90 -17.48
CA VAL A 272 16.76 17.50 -17.63
C VAL A 272 16.95 16.77 -16.31
N TYR A 273 15.93 16.05 -15.89
CA TYR A 273 15.95 15.17 -14.72
C TYR A 273 15.67 13.74 -15.14
N TRP A 274 16.37 12.77 -14.56
CA TRP A 274 16.07 11.35 -14.77
C TRP A 274 16.39 10.53 -13.53
N GLY A 275 15.63 9.44 -13.37
CA GLY A 275 15.94 8.40 -12.40
C GLY A 275 16.90 7.39 -13.02
N GLU A 276 17.94 7.03 -12.31
CA GLU A 276 18.98 6.09 -12.72
C GLU A 276 18.91 4.85 -11.85
N VAL A 277 18.63 3.70 -12.47
CA VAL A 277 18.67 2.42 -11.77
C VAL A 277 20.12 1.93 -11.68
N GLY A 278 20.65 1.98 -10.49
CA GLY A 278 22.05 1.70 -10.19
C GLY A 278 22.38 0.20 -10.03
N PRO A 279 23.66 -0.14 -9.83
CA PRO A 279 24.12 -1.50 -9.69
C PRO A 279 23.75 -2.14 -8.33
N ASP A 280 23.79 -3.48 -8.26
CA ASP A 280 23.15 -4.25 -7.20
C ASP A 280 24.04 -4.60 -5.99
N ALA A 281 25.33 -4.18 -5.98
CA ALA A 281 26.23 -4.48 -4.88
C ALA A 281 25.68 -3.97 -3.53
N GLY A 282 25.44 -4.86 -2.58
CA GLY A 282 24.84 -4.54 -1.27
C GLY A 282 25.79 -3.86 -0.30
N GLY A 283 27.12 -3.89 -0.53
CA GLY A 283 28.15 -3.33 0.33
C GLY A 283 29.38 -2.84 -0.44
N ASP A 284 30.18 -1.98 0.20
CA ASP A 284 31.47 -1.55 -0.36
C ASP A 284 32.45 -2.72 -0.36
N GLY A 285 33.30 -2.80 -1.37
CA GLY A 285 34.26 -3.89 -1.53
C GLY A 285 35.53 -3.49 -2.27
N PRO A 286 36.45 -4.45 -2.54
CA PRO A 286 37.67 -4.18 -3.26
C PRO A 286 37.46 -3.59 -4.67
N ARG A 287 36.29 -3.78 -5.26
CA ARG A 287 35.94 -3.29 -6.58
C ARG A 287 35.39 -1.86 -6.57
N GLY A 288 35.09 -1.32 -5.40
CA GLY A 288 34.56 0.02 -5.22
C GLY A 288 33.33 0.10 -4.34
N PRO A 289 32.52 1.14 -4.51
CA PRO A 289 31.34 1.40 -3.71
C PRO A 289 30.22 0.40 -3.98
N ARG A 290 29.31 0.25 -3.00
CA ARG A 290 27.99 -0.40 -3.17
C ARG A 290 27.17 0.29 -4.25
N GLY A 291 26.10 -0.34 -4.66
CA GLY A 291 25.15 0.24 -5.59
C GLY A 291 24.32 1.37 -4.97
N TYR A 292 24.09 2.39 -5.74
CA TYR A 292 23.19 3.50 -5.46
C TYR A 292 22.25 3.70 -6.65
N ASP A 293 20.98 3.95 -6.38
CA ASP A 293 20.10 4.58 -7.37
C ASP A 293 20.22 6.09 -7.25
N GLU A 294 19.93 6.79 -8.34
CA GLU A 294 20.16 8.23 -8.43
C GLU A 294 18.98 8.96 -9.06
N ILE A 295 18.70 10.16 -8.57
CA ILE A 295 18.03 11.18 -9.37
C ILE A 295 19.12 12.10 -9.87
N ASN A 296 19.23 12.22 -11.17
CA ASN A 296 20.22 13.07 -11.83
C ASN A 296 19.60 14.38 -12.34
N GLN A 297 20.40 15.43 -12.40
CA GLN A 297 19.99 16.75 -12.87
C GLN A 297 21.03 17.30 -13.85
N ALA A 298 20.65 17.45 -15.12
CA ALA A 298 21.52 18.05 -16.12
C ALA A 298 21.08 19.50 -16.45
N ARG A 299 21.79 20.47 -15.91
CA ARG A 299 21.63 21.90 -16.24
C ARG A 299 22.33 22.27 -17.57
N ARG A 300 23.20 21.40 -18.00
CA ARG A 300 23.97 21.43 -19.26
C ARG A 300 24.48 20.03 -19.58
N ALA A 301 24.91 19.85 -20.81
CA ALA A 301 25.57 18.62 -21.25
C ALA A 301 26.73 18.20 -20.32
N GLY A 302 26.91 16.90 -20.09
CA GLY A 302 27.91 16.41 -19.15
C GLY A 302 28.09 14.89 -19.11
N ASN A 303 29.04 14.45 -18.28
CA ASN A 303 29.31 13.06 -17.98
C ASN A 303 28.81 12.77 -16.54
N PHE A 304 27.94 11.77 -16.35
CA PHE A 304 27.34 11.40 -15.05
C PHE A 304 27.98 10.14 -14.44
N GLY A 305 29.13 9.73 -15.00
CA GLY A 305 30.10 8.90 -14.31
C GLY A 305 30.05 7.40 -14.59
N TRP A 306 28.90 6.80 -14.83
CA TRP A 306 28.83 5.35 -15.06
C TRP A 306 29.64 4.90 -16.29
N PRO A 307 30.41 3.78 -16.24
CA PRO A 307 30.51 2.79 -15.15
C PRO A 307 31.65 3.07 -14.15
N TYR A 308 32.29 4.20 -14.17
CA TYR A 308 33.48 4.50 -13.37
C TYR A 308 33.13 5.09 -11.99
N PHE A 309 31.99 5.75 -11.89
CA PHE A 309 31.54 6.46 -10.69
C PHE A 309 30.05 6.25 -10.48
N ILE A 310 29.63 6.40 -9.21
CA ILE A 310 28.21 6.32 -8.79
C ILE A 310 27.98 7.30 -7.62
N GLY A 311 26.75 7.81 -7.46
CA GLY A 311 26.35 8.70 -6.37
C GLY A 311 27.13 10.02 -6.38
N ASN A 312 27.80 10.33 -5.29
CA ASN A 312 28.66 11.53 -5.18
C ASN A 312 30.05 11.31 -5.78
N ASN A 313 30.11 10.82 -7.02
CA ASN A 313 31.36 10.44 -7.69
C ASN A 313 32.18 9.41 -6.90
N PHE A 314 31.54 8.49 -6.18
CA PHE A 314 32.22 7.37 -5.56
C PHE A 314 32.85 6.49 -6.64
N ALA A 315 34.16 6.33 -6.58
CA ALA A 315 34.92 5.70 -7.66
C ALA A 315 34.92 4.17 -7.55
N TYR A 316 34.62 3.51 -8.67
CA TYR A 316 34.98 2.11 -8.85
C TYR A 316 36.47 1.96 -9.14
N HIS A 317 36.94 0.74 -9.05
CA HIS A 317 38.33 0.37 -9.34
C HIS A 317 38.39 -0.35 -10.69
N ASP A 318 39.43 -0.11 -11.44
CA ASP A 318 39.84 -0.95 -12.53
C ASP A 318 39.96 -2.40 -12.02
N TYR A 319 39.34 -3.35 -12.69
CA TYR A 319 39.23 -4.73 -12.19
C TYR A 319 39.60 -5.77 -13.24
N ASP A 320 40.67 -6.48 -12.96
CA ASP A 320 41.08 -7.62 -13.81
C ASP A 320 40.22 -8.86 -13.44
N TYR A 321 39.30 -9.20 -14.32
CA TYR A 321 38.41 -10.35 -14.18
C TYR A 321 39.12 -11.70 -14.33
N ALA A 322 40.29 -11.76 -15.00
CA ALA A 322 41.05 -13.00 -15.14
C ALA A 322 41.78 -13.37 -13.85
N THR A 323 42.41 -12.38 -13.21
CA THR A 323 43.14 -12.55 -11.96
C THR A 323 42.27 -12.27 -10.71
N LYS A 324 41.10 -11.70 -10.88
CA LYS A 324 40.18 -11.26 -9.81
C LYS A 324 40.82 -10.25 -8.88
N THR A 325 41.58 -9.32 -9.42
CA THR A 325 42.30 -8.32 -8.63
C THR A 325 41.80 -6.91 -8.99
N ALA A 326 41.61 -6.08 -7.95
CA ALA A 326 41.30 -4.68 -8.11
C ALA A 326 42.58 -3.86 -8.35
N GLY A 327 42.53 -3.00 -9.36
CA GLY A 327 43.56 -2.04 -9.68
C GLY A 327 43.34 -0.68 -9.01
N ALA A 328 43.75 0.40 -9.65
CA ALA A 328 43.58 1.76 -9.17
C ALA A 328 42.10 2.21 -9.24
N ALA A 329 41.69 3.06 -8.32
CA ALA A 329 40.43 3.78 -8.45
C ALA A 329 40.45 4.75 -9.63
N PHE A 330 39.32 4.91 -10.31
CA PHE A 330 39.19 5.91 -11.37
C PHE A 330 39.20 7.33 -10.82
N ASP A 331 39.67 8.31 -11.61
CA ASP A 331 39.74 9.73 -11.24
C ASP A 331 38.54 10.50 -11.84
N PRO A 332 37.61 11.02 -11.03
CA PRO A 332 36.41 11.70 -11.54
C PRO A 332 36.74 13.04 -12.23
N ALA A 333 37.89 13.65 -11.92
CA ALA A 333 38.32 14.88 -12.58
C ALA A 333 38.89 14.63 -14.00
N ARG A 334 39.38 13.42 -14.27
CA ARG A 334 40.02 13.03 -15.53
C ARG A 334 39.72 11.56 -15.86
N PRO A 335 38.46 11.21 -16.04
CA PRO A 335 38.12 9.83 -16.35
C PRO A 335 38.66 9.45 -17.74
N ARG A 336 39.10 8.21 -17.88
CA ARG A 336 39.56 7.65 -19.13
C ARG A 336 38.97 6.28 -19.39
N ASN A 337 38.61 6.05 -20.64
CA ASN A 337 38.18 4.75 -21.12
C ASN A 337 39.28 4.17 -22.02
N VAL A 338 40.15 3.36 -21.48
CA VAL A 338 41.22 2.65 -22.19
C VAL A 338 40.88 1.18 -22.51
N GLY A 339 39.65 0.78 -22.22
CA GLY A 339 39.17 -0.57 -22.46
C GLY A 339 39.24 -1.02 -23.91
N PRO A 340 39.56 -2.26 -24.22
CA PRO A 340 39.77 -2.76 -25.58
C PRO A 340 38.50 -2.72 -26.43
N ASN A 341 37.31 -2.60 -25.82
CA ASN A 341 36.03 -2.49 -26.51
C ASN A 341 35.58 -1.03 -26.75
N ASN A 342 36.36 -0.02 -26.31
CA ASN A 342 36.12 1.38 -26.60
C ASN A 342 36.38 1.67 -28.08
N THR A 343 35.41 2.27 -28.76
CA THR A 343 35.54 2.71 -30.16
C THR A 343 35.61 4.22 -30.26
N GLY A 344 35.47 4.93 -29.14
CA GLY A 344 35.46 6.37 -29.03
C GLY A 344 36.76 6.97 -28.50
N ALA A 345 36.70 8.24 -28.12
CA ALA A 345 37.80 8.95 -27.47
C ALA A 345 38.08 8.31 -26.08
N GLU A 346 39.35 8.24 -25.73
CA GLU A 346 39.80 7.70 -24.45
C GLU A 346 39.61 8.69 -23.28
N ASP A 347 39.94 9.97 -23.53
CA ASP A 347 39.80 11.01 -22.51
C ASP A 347 38.34 11.47 -22.46
N LEU A 348 37.70 11.32 -21.27
CA LEU A 348 36.31 11.63 -21.06
C LEU A 348 36.15 12.97 -20.31
N PRO A 349 35.01 13.66 -20.48
CA PRO A 349 34.70 14.84 -19.69
C PRO A 349 34.66 14.49 -18.18
N PRO A 350 35.01 15.44 -17.28
CA PRO A 350 34.92 15.24 -15.84
C PRO A 350 33.53 14.77 -15.41
N ALA A 351 33.48 13.85 -14.43
CA ALA A 351 32.24 13.31 -13.93
C ALA A 351 31.51 14.32 -13.05
N GLN A 352 30.18 14.37 -13.21
CA GLN A 352 29.26 15.14 -12.34
C GLN A 352 28.60 14.22 -11.32
N PRO A 353 28.44 14.66 -10.04
CA PRO A 353 27.75 13.87 -9.04
C PRO A 353 26.23 13.87 -9.28
N ALA A 354 25.54 12.86 -8.75
CA ALA A 354 24.09 12.79 -8.75
C ALA A 354 23.48 13.92 -7.91
N PHE A 355 22.25 14.28 -8.22
CA PHE A 355 21.45 15.28 -7.49
C PHE A 355 20.90 14.70 -6.16
N ILE A 356 20.40 13.46 -6.19
CA ILE A 356 19.99 12.66 -5.04
C ILE A 356 20.48 11.23 -5.30
N TYR A 357 21.00 10.54 -4.29
CA TYR A 357 21.44 9.15 -4.42
C TYR A 357 21.24 8.35 -3.14
N TYR A 358 20.94 7.06 -3.28
CA TYR A 358 20.64 6.23 -2.11
C TYR A 358 20.93 4.75 -2.35
N PRO A 359 21.42 4.02 -1.31
CA PRO A 359 21.69 2.58 -1.38
C PRO A 359 20.44 1.77 -1.03
N TYR A 360 20.54 0.44 -0.98
CA TYR A 360 19.50 -0.45 -0.40
C TYR A 360 19.21 -0.17 1.08
N GLY A 361 20.24 0.08 1.86
CA GLY A 361 20.11 0.48 3.26
C GLY A 361 19.69 1.95 3.42
N ALA A 362 19.55 2.39 4.66
CA ALA A 362 19.26 3.79 4.97
C ALA A 362 20.41 4.68 4.49
N SER A 363 20.05 5.80 3.86
CA SER A 363 21.01 6.85 3.50
C SER A 363 21.25 7.78 4.69
N ALA A 364 22.51 8.07 4.99
CA ALA A 364 22.85 9.09 5.98
C ALA A 364 22.65 10.52 5.44
N GLU A 365 22.80 10.71 4.14
CA GLU A 365 22.70 12.01 3.47
C GLU A 365 21.25 12.33 3.07
N PHE A 366 20.47 11.29 2.73
CA PHE A 366 19.07 11.41 2.34
C PHE A 366 18.18 10.46 3.17
N PRO A 367 18.02 10.71 4.48
CA PRO A 367 17.27 9.80 5.36
C PRO A 367 15.78 9.69 5.00
N GLU A 368 15.23 10.69 4.30
CA GLU A 368 13.84 10.75 3.84
C GLU A 368 13.47 9.67 2.83
N VAL A 369 14.46 9.06 2.18
CA VAL A 369 14.24 8.00 1.20
C VAL A 369 14.07 6.62 1.83
N GLY A 370 14.39 6.45 3.13
CA GLY A 370 14.23 5.17 3.83
C GLY A 370 15.21 4.09 3.32
N GLN A 371 14.75 2.84 3.35
CA GLN A 371 15.51 1.66 2.91
C GLN A 371 14.60 0.67 2.15
N GLY A 372 15.18 -0.23 1.36
CA GLY A 372 14.43 -1.24 0.60
C GLY A 372 14.98 -1.47 -0.80
N GLY A 373 14.17 -2.07 -1.67
CA GLY A 373 14.45 -2.19 -3.10
C GLY A 373 14.67 -0.82 -3.76
N ARG A 374 15.14 -0.79 -5.00
CA ARG A 374 15.49 0.46 -5.67
C ARG A 374 15.08 0.40 -7.13
N THR A 375 14.38 1.42 -7.58
CA THR A 375 14.12 1.72 -9.00
C THR A 375 13.73 3.19 -9.09
N ALA A 376 14.73 4.06 -9.13
CA ALA A 376 14.58 5.50 -9.16
C ALA A 376 13.95 5.98 -10.48
N CYS A 377 12.98 6.89 -10.37
CA CYS A 377 12.29 7.52 -11.48
C CYS A 377 12.14 9.03 -11.22
N ALA A 378 12.42 9.86 -12.20
CA ALA A 378 12.15 11.29 -12.14
C ALA A 378 10.89 11.62 -12.94
N GLY A 379 10.07 12.48 -12.37
CA GLY A 379 8.87 13.05 -12.98
C GLY A 379 9.01 14.55 -13.26
N PRO A 380 7.89 15.25 -13.50
CA PRO A 380 7.90 16.65 -13.88
C PRO A 380 8.20 17.61 -12.72
N VAL A 381 8.79 18.74 -13.04
CA VAL A 381 8.82 19.91 -12.15
C VAL A 381 7.46 20.60 -12.23
N PHE A 382 6.85 20.81 -11.08
CA PHE A 382 5.57 21.52 -11.02
C PHE A 382 5.79 23.05 -11.02
N HIS A 383 5.06 23.74 -11.88
CA HIS A 383 5.04 25.22 -11.94
C HIS A 383 3.63 25.73 -11.67
N TYR A 384 3.45 26.34 -10.51
CA TYR A 384 2.15 26.86 -10.09
C TYR A 384 1.70 28.07 -10.94
N ARG A 385 0.40 28.08 -11.25
CA ARG A 385 -0.29 29.21 -11.86
C ARG A 385 -1.56 29.52 -11.06
N PRO A 386 -1.89 30.81 -10.82
CA PRO A 386 -3.05 31.17 -10.00
C PRO A 386 -4.40 30.58 -10.45
N GLU A 387 -4.57 30.34 -11.77
CA GLU A 387 -5.76 29.72 -12.34
C GLU A 387 -5.98 28.27 -11.87
N PHE A 388 -4.96 27.58 -11.36
CA PHE A 388 -5.06 26.22 -10.87
C PHE A 388 -6.02 26.10 -9.67
N ALA A 389 -6.22 27.19 -8.92
CA ALA A 389 -7.23 27.22 -7.87
C ALA A 389 -8.64 26.94 -8.39
N SER A 390 -8.96 27.39 -9.61
CA SER A 390 -10.29 27.17 -10.24
C SER A 390 -10.42 25.84 -10.98
N THR A 391 -9.29 25.20 -11.31
CA THR A 391 -9.25 23.90 -12.04
C THR A 391 -8.96 22.70 -11.14
N GLN A 392 -8.88 22.90 -9.83
CA GLN A 392 -8.48 21.88 -8.85
C GLN A 392 -7.05 21.36 -9.08
N GLY A 393 -6.17 22.19 -9.65
CA GLY A 393 -4.75 21.90 -9.81
C GLY A 393 -4.00 21.93 -8.49
N PHE A 394 -2.79 21.44 -8.49
CA PHE A 394 -1.94 21.39 -7.29
C PHE A 394 -1.67 22.79 -6.70
N PRO A 395 -1.45 22.89 -5.38
CA PRO A 395 -1.29 24.18 -4.70
C PRO A 395 0.10 24.78 -4.89
N SER A 396 0.22 26.10 -4.62
CA SER A 396 1.46 26.88 -4.72
C SER A 396 2.59 26.38 -3.82
N HIS A 397 2.27 25.59 -2.79
CA HIS A 397 3.27 24.94 -1.92
C HIS A 397 4.33 24.18 -2.71
N TYR A 398 3.95 23.53 -3.81
CA TYR A 398 4.84 22.71 -4.62
C TYR A 398 5.43 23.44 -5.85
N ASP A 399 5.25 24.78 -5.92
CA ASP A 399 5.86 25.54 -7.02
C ASP A 399 7.37 25.29 -7.11
N LYS A 400 7.85 24.94 -8.31
CA LYS A 400 9.25 24.60 -8.63
C LYS A 400 9.81 23.38 -7.86
N CYS A 401 8.94 22.50 -7.39
CA CYS A 401 9.36 21.20 -6.84
C CYS A 401 9.38 20.13 -7.94
N LEU A 402 10.40 19.30 -7.93
CA LEU A 402 10.50 18.11 -8.77
C LEU A 402 9.69 16.98 -8.11
N LEU A 403 8.72 16.41 -8.81
CA LEU A 403 8.09 15.15 -8.44
C LEU A 403 9.01 14.00 -8.85
N TRP A 404 9.29 13.08 -7.94
CA TRP A 404 10.08 11.89 -8.20
C TRP A 404 9.63 10.72 -7.34
N TRP A 405 9.98 9.50 -7.73
CA TRP A 405 9.56 8.31 -6.99
C TRP A 405 10.56 7.16 -7.12
N ASP A 406 10.38 6.18 -6.25
CA ASP A 406 11.02 4.88 -6.38
C ASP A 406 9.94 3.81 -6.55
N TRP A 407 9.98 3.12 -7.69
CA TRP A 407 8.95 2.16 -8.08
C TRP A 407 8.94 0.92 -7.17
N GLU A 408 10.11 0.40 -6.77
CA GLU A 408 10.21 -0.78 -5.91
C GLU A 408 9.95 -0.45 -4.43
N ARG A 409 10.40 0.71 -3.94
CA ARG A 409 10.09 1.20 -2.58
C ARG A 409 8.65 1.67 -2.42
N ARG A 410 7.92 1.82 -3.52
CA ARG A 410 6.56 2.38 -3.52
C ARG A 410 6.51 3.76 -2.85
N MET A 411 7.51 4.56 -3.08
CA MET A 411 7.74 5.85 -2.46
C MET A 411 7.61 6.95 -3.50
N ILE A 412 6.85 8.00 -3.19
CA ILE A 412 6.72 9.21 -4.01
C ILE A 412 7.15 10.40 -3.17
N LYS A 413 7.95 11.29 -3.73
CA LYS A 413 8.55 12.44 -3.04
C LYS A 413 8.52 13.70 -3.90
N TRP A 414 8.63 14.82 -3.21
CA TRP A 414 8.95 16.11 -3.80
C TRP A 414 10.39 16.48 -3.46
N ALA A 415 11.17 16.88 -4.44
CA ALA A 415 12.43 17.58 -4.22
C ALA A 415 12.15 19.07 -4.33
N ARG A 416 12.15 19.76 -3.18
CA ARG A 416 12.04 21.23 -3.13
C ARG A 416 13.37 21.82 -3.52
N MET A 417 13.31 22.78 -4.45
CA MET A 417 14.49 23.44 -5.00
C MET A 417 14.46 24.95 -4.74
N ASP A 418 15.64 25.56 -4.66
CA ASP A 418 15.79 27.01 -4.64
C ASP A 418 15.67 27.64 -6.04
N ALA A 419 15.90 28.95 -6.14
CA ALA A 419 15.80 29.69 -7.41
C ALA A 419 16.85 29.25 -8.46
N ASP A 420 17.95 28.68 -7.98
CA ASP A 420 19.04 28.14 -8.81
C ASP A 420 18.91 26.63 -9.06
N ALA A 421 17.72 26.06 -8.74
CA ALA A 421 17.41 24.63 -8.84
C ALA A 421 18.31 23.72 -7.99
N ASN A 422 18.89 24.20 -6.87
CA ASN A 422 19.58 23.35 -5.92
C ASN A 422 18.58 22.70 -4.96
N LEU A 423 18.87 21.47 -4.50
CA LEU A 423 18.03 20.75 -3.54
C LEU A 423 18.03 21.48 -2.18
N VAL A 424 16.85 21.77 -1.67
CA VAL A 424 16.62 22.37 -0.35
C VAL A 424 16.08 21.36 0.64
N ALA A 425 15.11 20.53 0.22
CA ALA A 425 14.47 19.53 1.05
C ALA A 425 13.85 18.42 0.21
N ILE A 426 13.68 17.25 0.80
CA ILE A 426 12.89 16.14 0.25
C ILE A 426 11.62 16.02 1.12
N GLU A 427 10.47 16.22 0.51
CA GLU A 427 9.17 16.18 1.19
C GLU A 427 8.37 14.94 0.75
N PRO A 428 7.53 14.38 1.63
CA PRO A 428 6.63 13.29 1.23
C PRO A 428 5.58 13.80 0.25
N PHE A 429 5.17 12.92 -0.65
CA PHE A 429 3.92 13.11 -1.40
C PHE A 429 2.73 12.82 -0.48
N THR A 430 1.53 13.29 -0.85
CA THR A 430 0.32 13.08 -0.04
C THR A 430 -0.03 11.59 0.12
N ALA A 431 -0.38 11.19 1.35
CA ALA A 431 -0.84 9.84 1.64
C ALA A 431 -2.27 9.55 1.13
N ALA A 432 -3.02 10.60 0.75
CA ALA A 432 -4.37 10.45 0.21
C ALA A 432 -4.42 9.77 -1.17
N VAL A 433 -3.28 9.70 -1.87
CA VAL A 433 -3.19 9.10 -3.20
C VAL A 433 -2.63 7.68 -3.09
N PRO A 434 -3.47 6.65 -3.11
CA PRO A 434 -3.05 5.27 -2.89
C PRO A 434 -2.46 4.65 -4.17
N VAL A 435 -1.31 5.14 -4.61
CA VAL A 435 -0.53 4.58 -5.70
C VAL A 435 0.34 3.44 -5.18
N LYS A 436 0.29 2.29 -5.83
CA LYS A 436 1.07 1.13 -5.45
C LYS A 436 2.49 1.19 -6.00
N ARG A 437 2.60 1.43 -7.31
CA ARG A 437 3.87 1.61 -8.01
C ARG A 437 3.68 2.66 -9.11
N MET A 438 4.01 3.90 -8.83
CA MET A 438 3.99 4.95 -9.86
C MET A 438 5.03 4.61 -10.92
N LEU A 439 4.60 4.62 -12.18
CA LEU A 439 5.49 4.34 -13.30
C LEU A 439 5.80 5.58 -14.11
N ASP A 440 4.79 6.44 -14.34
CA ASP A 440 4.94 7.67 -15.06
C ASP A 440 3.91 8.71 -14.62
N ALA A 441 4.21 10.02 -14.81
CA ALA A 441 3.35 11.10 -14.35
C ALA A 441 3.57 12.40 -15.12
N VAL A 442 2.48 13.10 -15.45
CA VAL A 442 2.51 14.43 -16.09
C VAL A 442 1.54 15.40 -15.42
N PHE A 443 1.87 16.69 -15.37
CA PHE A 443 0.91 17.72 -15.00
C PHE A 443 0.16 18.21 -16.24
N GLY A 444 -1.16 18.19 -16.17
CA GLY A 444 -2.01 18.79 -17.19
C GLY A 444 -1.94 20.33 -17.19
N PRO A 445 -2.41 21.00 -18.27
CA PRO A 445 -2.53 22.45 -18.33
C PRO A 445 -3.51 23.01 -17.28
N ASP A 446 -4.31 22.15 -16.66
CA ASP A 446 -5.21 22.41 -15.55
C ASP A 446 -4.51 22.31 -14.17
N GLY A 447 -3.23 21.96 -14.14
CA GLY A 447 -2.45 21.82 -12.91
C GLY A 447 -2.73 20.54 -12.12
N ARG A 448 -3.59 19.64 -12.63
CA ARG A 448 -3.83 18.31 -12.04
C ARG A 448 -2.74 17.34 -12.45
N LEU A 449 -2.45 16.37 -11.58
CA LEU A 449 -1.49 15.30 -11.87
C LEU A 449 -2.21 14.11 -12.51
N TYR A 450 -1.70 13.66 -13.65
CA TYR A 450 -2.09 12.43 -14.32
C TYR A 450 -0.96 11.44 -14.18
N CYS A 451 -1.24 10.21 -13.73
CA CYS A 451 -0.19 9.23 -13.50
C CYS A 451 -0.64 7.80 -13.77
N ILE A 452 0.34 6.95 -14.09
CA ILE A 452 0.18 5.51 -14.18
C ILE A 452 0.55 4.87 -12.85
N ASP A 453 -0.40 4.16 -12.24
CA ASP A 453 -0.14 3.17 -11.19
C ASP A 453 -0.01 1.79 -11.83
N TYR A 454 1.19 1.24 -11.83
CA TYR A 454 1.48 -0.05 -12.47
C TYR A 454 0.81 -1.24 -11.79
N GLY A 455 0.51 -1.17 -10.49
CA GLY A 455 -0.10 -2.23 -9.70
C GLY A 455 0.85 -2.97 -8.77
N GLU A 456 0.55 -4.23 -8.44
CA GLU A 456 1.20 -4.94 -7.31
C GLU A 456 2.53 -5.61 -7.66
N THR A 457 2.67 -6.16 -8.87
CA THR A 457 3.77 -7.07 -9.22
C THR A 457 4.39 -6.72 -10.56
N TRP A 458 5.54 -7.30 -10.87
CA TRP A 458 6.10 -7.31 -12.23
C TRP A 458 5.15 -8.02 -13.20
N GLY A 459 5.14 -7.57 -14.45
CA GLY A 459 4.30 -8.12 -15.50
C GLY A 459 2.91 -7.48 -15.59
N ALA A 460 1.95 -8.17 -16.18
CA ALA A 460 0.60 -7.65 -16.32
C ALA A 460 -0.15 -7.66 -14.99
N ASN A 461 -0.74 -6.53 -14.64
CA ASN A 461 -1.53 -6.37 -13.43
C ASN A 461 -2.97 -6.01 -13.79
N ALA A 462 -3.94 -6.80 -13.30
CA ALA A 462 -5.36 -6.49 -13.45
C ALA A 462 -5.77 -5.19 -12.72
N ASN A 463 -4.95 -4.75 -11.76
CA ASN A 463 -5.18 -3.57 -10.94
C ASN A 463 -4.22 -2.40 -11.26
N SER A 464 -3.62 -2.39 -12.45
CA SER A 464 -2.98 -1.20 -12.98
C SER A 464 -4.02 -0.11 -13.26
N ARG A 465 -3.70 1.16 -13.00
CA ARG A 465 -4.66 2.27 -13.08
C ARG A 465 -4.05 3.49 -13.76
N LEU A 466 -4.87 4.18 -14.56
CA LEU A 466 -4.64 5.55 -14.97
C LEU A 466 -5.40 6.47 -14.02
N LEU A 467 -4.71 7.36 -13.35
CA LEU A 467 -5.25 8.19 -12.29
C LEU A 467 -5.18 9.67 -12.65
N CYS A 468 -6.18 10.46 -12.20
CA CYS A 468 -6.13 11.90 -12.14
C CYS A 468 -6.20 12.34 -10.68
N VAL A 469 -5.20 13.07 -10.19
CA VAL A 469 -5.14 13.59 -8.84
C VAL A 469 -5.45 15.08 -8.86
N SER A 470 -6.42 15.49 -8.06
CA SER A 470 -6.91 16.87 -7.96
C SER A 470 -6.75 17.40 -6.54
N TYR A 471 -6.67 18.72 -6.39
CA TYR A 471 -6.57 19.40 -5.10
C TYR A 471 -7.75 20.37 -4.90
N ASN A 472 -8.45 20.27 -3.78
CA ASN A 472 -9.54 21.16 -3.43
C ASN A 472 -9.01 22.41 -2.69
N HIS A 473 -9.09 23.56 -3.35
CA HIS A 473 -8.71 24.86 -2.80
C HIS A 473 -9.82 25.52 -1.97
N GLY A 474 -11.06 25.01 -2.07
CA GLY A 474 -12.23 25.54 -1.40
C GLY A 474 -12.35 25.14 0.07
N ASN A 475 -13.40 25.65 0.70
CA ASN A 475 -13.82 25.19 2.03
C ASN A 475 -14.23 23.73 1.99
N LEU A 476 -13.73 22.93 2.91
CA LEU A 476 -14.08 21.52 3.07
C LEU A 476 -15.17 21.37 4.11
N SER A 477 -16.09 20.44 3.89
CA SER A 477 -17.12 20.12 4.88
C SER A 477 -16.51 19.49 6.13
N PRO A 478 -17.01 19.81 7.32
CA PRO A 478 -16.61 19.14 8.54
C PRO A 478 -16.95 17.64 8.47
N LYS A 479 -16.31 16.82 9.29
CA LYS A 479 -16.61 15.40 9.44
C LYS A 479 -17.41 15.22 10.73
N ALA A 480 -18.72 15.08 10.62
CA ALA A 480 -19.59 14.83 11.76
C ALA A 480 -19.39 13.43 12.34
N VAL A 481 -19.34 13.32 13.65
CA VAL A 481 -19.37 12.06 14.40
C VAL A 481 -20.46 12.18 15.45
N ALA A 482 -21.40 11.22 15.51
CA ALA A 482 -22.50 11.18 16.46
C ALA A 482 -22.43 9.93 17.31
N ALA A 483 -22.54 10.08 18.61
CA ALA A 483 -22.67 8.96 19.53
C ALA A 483 -23.73 9.27 20.59
N ALA A 484 -24.36 8.20 21.13
CA ALA A 484 -25.36 8.27 22.16
C ALA A 484 -25.09 7.22 23.25
N THR A 485 -25.33 7.56 24.49
CA THR A 485 -25.15 6.62 25.62
C THR A 485 -26.23 6.85 26.68
N PRO A 486 -27.04 5.81 27.02
CA PRO A 486 -27.12 4.52 26.34
C PRO A 486 -27.84 4.61 24.99
N THR A 487 -27.70 3.57 24.15
CA THR A 487 -28.40 3.47 22.87
C THR A 487 -29.71 2.67 22.96
N GLN A 488 -30.02 2.14 24.14
CA GLN A 488 -31.25 1.39 24.40
C GLN A 488 -31.60 1.35 25.89
N GLY A 489 -32.86 1.14 26.22
CA GLY A 489 -33.31 1.02 27.61
C GLY A 489 -34.77 1.36 27.78
N ALA A 490 -35.26 1.11 29.01
CA ALA A 490 -36.65 1.41 29.41
C ALA A 490 -36.95 2.92 29.33
N VAL A 491 -38.18 3.28 29.04
CA VAL A 491 -38.65 4.68 29.11
C VAL A 491 -39.07 5.08 30.54
N PRO A 492 -38.80 6.34 30.95
CA PRO A 492 -38.13 7.42 30.22
C PRO A 492 -36.61 7.17 30.14
N LEU A 493 -36.06 7.13 28.92
CA LEU A 493 -34.63 6.87 28.68
C LEU A 493 -33.86 8.18 28.65
N ALA A 494 -32.99 8.36 29.64
CA ALA A 494 -32.04 9.48 29.64
C ALA A 494 -30.83 9.12 28.75
N VAL A 495 -30.54 9.94 27.77
CA VAL A 495 -29.49 9.71 26.76
C VAL A 495 -28.53 10.88 26.73
N THR A 496 -27.25 10.61 26.85
CA THR A 496 -26.17 11.59 26.60
C THR A 496 -25.76 11.49 25.15
N LEU A 497 -25.84 12.59 24.40
CA LEU A 497 -25.38 12.73 23.04
C LEU A 497 -24.01 13.39 23.05
N THR A 498 -23.09 12.90 22.22
CA THR A 498 -21.75 13.50 22.06
C THR A 498 -21.32 13.51 20.60
N SER A 499 -20.71 14.61 20.21
CA SER A 499 -20.06 14.79 18.91
C SER A 499 -18.55 14.54 18.97
N ALA A 500 -18.05 13.89 20.01
CA ALA A 500 -16.62 13.60 20.20
C ALA A 500 -16.03 12.88 18.96
N GLY A 501 -14.91 13.37 18.44
CA GLY A 501 -14.32 12.91 17.19
C GLY A 501 -14.75 13.68 15.95
N THR A 502 -15.72 14.59 16.04
CA THR A 502 -16.03 15.55 14.98
C THR A 502 -14.80 16.43 14.71
N SER A 503 -14.48 16.64 13.45
CA SER A 503 -13.32 17.42 13.01
C SER A 503 -13.68 18.30 11.81
N ASP A 504 -12.90 19.34 11.63
CA ASP A 504 -12.94 20.17 10.43
C ASP A 504 -11.57 20.09 9.75
N PRO A 505 -11.50 19.66 8.48
CA PRO A 505 -10.23 19.48 7.78
C PRO A 505 -9.45 20.77 7.53
N ASP A 506 -10.11 21.92 7.48
CA ASP A 506 -9.52 23.23 7.18
C ASP A 506 -9.99 24.37 8.10
N GLY A 507 -10.68 24.00 9.19
CA GLY A 507 -11.18 24.92 10.21
C GLY A 507 -10.93 24.43 11.64
N GLU A 508 -11.20 25.33 12.59
CA GLU A 508 -11.10 25.02 14.03
C GLU A 508 -12.39 24.38 14.53
N VAL A 509 -12.27 23.26 15.25
CA VAL A 509 -13.42 22.57 15.86
C VAL A 509 -14.26 23.50 16.74
N SER A 510 -13.64 24.51 17.37
CA SER A 510 -14.31 25.51 18.20
C SER A 510 -15.25 26.46 17.42
N SER A 511 -15.12 26.52 16.09
CA SER A 511 -15.97 27.32 15.22
C SER A 511 -17.18 26.59 14.67
N LEU A 512 -17.25 25.24 14.91
CA LEU A 512 -18.34 24.43 14.42
C LEU A 512 -19.65 24.69 15.15
N GLN A 513 -20.75 24.68 14.40
CA GLN A 513 -22.10 24.74 14.88
C GLN A 513 -22.73 23.36 14.85
N TYR A 514 -23.40 22.99 15.91
CA TYR A 514 -23.99 21.67 16.10
C TYR A 514 -25.52 21.78 16.16
N GLU A 515 -26.22 20.84 15.58
CA GLU A 515 -27.67 20.68 15.69
C GLU A 515 -28.06 19.22 15.74
N TRP A 516 -28.61 18.79 16.89
CA TRP A 516 -29.14 17.45 17.08
C TRP A 516 -30.64 17.44 16.80
N ARG A 517 -31.11 16.48 16.01
CA ARG A 517 -32.51 16.34 15.61
C ARG A 517 -33.02 14.92 15.79
N SER A 518 -34.33 14.79 16.00
CA SER A 518 -35.08 13.56 15.78
C SER A 518 -36.25 13.88 14.85
N GLY A 519 -36.16 13.48 13.60
CA GLY A 519 -37.04 13.96 12.54
C GLY A 519 -36.95 15.50 12.40
N GLU A 520 -38.11 16.17 12.44
CA GLU A 520 -38.17 17.62 12.34
C GLU A 520 -37.88 18.34 13.67
N THR A 521 -37.78 17.63 14.80
CA THR A 521 -37.61 18.23 16.14
C THR A 521 -36.14 18.44 16.46
N VAL A 522 -35.73 19.68 16.72
CA VAL A 522 -34.40 20.02 17.25
C VAL A 522 -34.37 19.66 18.75
N LEU A 523 -33.37 18.82 19.10
CA LEU A 523 -33.19 18.34 20.47
C LEU A 523 -32.17 19.20 21.24
N ALA A 524 -31.08 19.60 20.54
CA ALA A 524 -30.00 20.42 21.12
C ALA A 524 -29.15 21.09 20.01
N THR A 525 -28.36 22.11 20.43
CA THR A 525 -27.45 22.85 19.54
C THR A 525 -26.02 22.95 20.08
N THR A 526 -25.65 22.02 20.97
CA THR A 526 -24.33 21.96 21.60
C THR A 526 -23.61 20.69 21.18
N ALA A 527 -22.28 20.66 21.28
CA ALA A 527 -21.45 19.50 20.96
C ALA A 527 -21.81 18.28 21.81
N GLU A 528 -22.23 18.52 23.05
CA GLU A 528 -22.75 17.49 23.97
C GLU A 528 -24.11 17.92 24.49
N ALA A 529 -25.01 16.96 24.69
CA ALA A 529 -26.33 17.22 25.21
C ALA A 529 -26.88 16.03 25.98
N ASN A 530 -27.71 16.32 27.00
CA ASN A 530 -28.51 15.31 27.69
C ASN A 530 -29.95 15.47 27.27
N ILE A 531 -30.57 14.42 26.77
CA ILE A 531 -31.96 14.38 26.36
C ILE A 531 -32.71 13.28 27.12
N THR A 532 -34.02 13.31 27.07
CA THR A 532 -34.87 12.24 27.62
C THR A 532 -35.88 11.80 26.57
N LEU A 533 -35.85 10.52 26.21
CA LEU A 533 -36.82 9.89 25.34
C LEU A 533 -37.92 9.29 26.20
N ALA A 534 -39.11 9.90 26.17
CA ALA A 534 -40.22 9.47 26.97
C ALA A 534 -41.18 8.53 26.21
N THR A 535 -41.10 8.49 24.89
CA THR A 535 -41.95 7.68 24.03
C THR A 535 -41.22 6.42 23.63
N PRO A 536 -41.81 5.23 23.82
CA PRO A 536 -41.24 3.97 23.32
C PRO A 536 -41.12 4.00 21.79
N GLY A 537 -40.10 3.36 21.27
CA GLY A 537 -39.89 3.19 19.83
C GLY A 537 -38.43 3.36 19.41
N ASP A 538 -38.21 3.23 18.12
CA ASP A 538 -36.92 3.42 17.48
C ASP A 538 -36.76 4.88 17.10
N HIS A 539 -35.76 5.54 17.66
CA HIS A 539 -35.43 6.93 17.41
C HIS A 539 -34.14 7.01 16.62
N VAL A 540 -34.15 7.69 15.47
CA VAL A 540 -32.94 8.07 14.75
C VAL A 540 -32.61 9.51 15.14
N ILE A 541 -31.48 9.65 15.84
CA ILE A 541 -30.98 10.97 16.23
C ILE A 541 -29.89 11.38 15.25
N GLU A 542 -30.13 12.47 14.53
CA GLU A 542 -29.20 13.03 13.55
C GLU A 542 -28.44 14.21 14.15
N LEU A 543 -27.15 14.23 14.00
CA LEU A 543 -26.28 15.37 14.23
C LEU A 543 -25.96 16.03 12.90
N ARG A 544 -26.28 17.30 12.77
CA ARG A 544 -25.80 18.18 11.71
C ARG A 544 -24.71 19.08 12.24
N VAL A 545 -23.58 19.12 11.55
CA VAL A 545 -22.45 20.00 11.87
C VAL A 545 -22.24 20.98 10.71
N THR A 546 -22.08 22.26 11.02
CA THR A 546 -21.83 23.34 10.05
C THR A 546 -20.55 24.05 10.43
N ASP A 547 -19.64 24.29 9.48
CA ASP A 547 -18.42 25.06 9.67
C ASP A 547 -18.63 26.58 9.50
N ALA A 548 -17.58 27.34 9.71
CA ALA A 548 -17.60 28.80 9.55
C ALA A 548 -17.78 29.26 8.08
N GLY A 549 -17.42 28.39 7.11
CA GLY A 549 -17.62 28.62 5.68
C GLY A 549 -19.02 28.28 5.18
N GLY A 550 -19.85 27.66 6.03
CA GLY A 550 -21.23 27.26 5.73
C GLY A 550 -21.38 25.89 5.11
N ALA A 551 -20.29 25.10 4.99
CA ALA A 551 -20.39 23.72 4.57
C ALA A 551 -20.90 22.84 5.72
N THR A 552 -21.62 21.75 5.38
CA THR A 552 -22.31 20.92 6.37
C THR A 552 -22.05 19.45 6.15
N SER A 553 -22.07 18.69 7.25
CA SER A 553 -22.15 17.23 7.23
C SER A 553 -23.11 16.71 8.27
N THR A 554 -23.59 15.49 8.12
CA THR A 554 -24.50 14.84 9.06
C THR A 554 -23.96 13.48 9.48
N ALA A 555 -24.29 13.07 10.71
CA ALA A 555 -24.09 11.72 11.24
C ALA A 555 -25.33 11.32 12.04
N SER A 556 -25.67 10.04 12.04
CA SER A 556 -26.85 9.55 12.75
C SER A 556 -26.49 8.45 13.74
N VAL A 557 -27.22 8.39 14.84
CA VAL A 557 -27.15 7.32 15.82
C VAL A 557 -28.55 6.81 16.15
N PRO A 558 -28.81 5.48 16.03
CA PRO A 558 -30.08 4.90 16.45
C PRO A 558 -30.13 4.74 17.97
N VAL A 559 -31.30 5.00 18.57
CA VAL A 559 -31.59 4.78 19.98
C VAL A 559 -32.93 4.08 20.11
N ILE A 560 -32.97 2.95 20.79
CA ILE A 560 -34.20 2.18 21.08
C ILE A 560 -34.67 2.48 22.50
N ALA A 561 -35.79 3.19 22.59
CA ALA A 561 -36.41 3.50 23.88
C ALA A 561 -37.59 2.57 24.18
N GLY A 562 -37.64 2.03 25.37
CA GLY A 562 -38.75 1.16 25.80
C GLY A 562 -38.47 -0.33 25.63
N ASN A 563 -37.26 -0.71 25.22
CA ASN A 563 -36.80 -2.10 25.23
C ASN A 563 -35.37 -2.18 25.79
N THR A 564 -35.09 -3.23 26.57
CA THR A 564 -33.82 -3.45 27.26
C THR A 564 -33.15 -4.68 26.68
N GLN A 565 -31.86 -4.61 26.39
CA GLN A 565 -31.14 -5.74 25.81
C GLN A 565 -31.12 -6.95 26.78
N PRO A 566 -31.51 -8.15 26.31
CA PRO A 566 -31.43 -9.37 27.12
C PRO A 566 -30.00 -9.67 27.58
N VAL A 567 -29.86 -10.12 28.80
CA VAL A 567 -28.60 -10.62 29.36
C VAL A 567 -28.54 -12.12 29.16
N VAL A 568 -27.69 -12.58 28.25
CA VAL A 568 -27.42 -14.00 28.02
C VAL A 568 -26.15 -14.40 28.78
N THR A 569 -26.22 -15.55 29.46
CA THR A 569 -25.07 -16.16 30.15
C THR A 569 -24.85 -17.56 29.61
N LEU A 570 -23.63 -17.86 29.16
CA LEU A 570 -23.20 -19.22 28.83
C LEU A 570 -22.54 -19.83 30.07
N GLU A 571 -23.27 -20.74 30.75
CA GLU A 571 -22.86 -21.35 32.03
C GLU A 571 -21.82 -22.45 31.80
N SER A 572 -21.92 -23.16 30.67
CA SER A 572 -20.97 -24.13 30.19
C SER A 572 -20.98 -24.21 28.66
N PRO A 573 -19.82 -24.45 27.99
CA PRO A 573 -18.47 -24.54 28.56
C PRO A 573 -17.98 -23.17 29.04
N ALA A 574 -16.86 -23.15 29.78
CA ALA A 574 -16.22 -21.93 30.23
C ALA A 574 -15.18 -21.46 29.20
N GLU A 575 -14.86 -20.16 29.24
CA GLU A 575 -13.82 -19.55 28.39
C GLU A 575 -12.47 -20.25 28.60
N GLY A 576 -11.85 -20.68 27.50
CA GLY A 576 -10.55 -21.34 27.51
C GLY A 576 -10.56 -22.82 27.82
N ASP A 577 -11.73 -23.44 28.02
CA ASP A 577 -11.85 -24.88 28.23
C ASP A 577 -11.28 -25.65 27.02
N PHE A 578 -10.71 -26.83 27.35
CA PHE A 578 -10.23 -27.73 26.31
C PHE A 578 -11.35 -28.64 25.80
N PHE A 579 -11.45 -28.75 24.49
CA PHE A 579 -12.35 -29.73 23.88
C PHE A 579 -11.58 -30.91 23.27
N THR A 580 -12.29 -32.03 23.11
CA THR A 580 -11.77 -33.19 22.39
C THR A 580 -12.46 -33.30 21.05
N PRO A 581 -11.68 -33.31 19.92
CA PRO A 581 -12.23 -33.47 18.58
C PRO A 581 -13.11 -34.73 18.45
N GLY A 582 -14.26 -34.58 17.79
CA GLY A 582 -15.19 -35.67 17.56
C GLY A 582 -16.00 -36.11 18.80
N GLN A 583 -15.78 -35.51 19.98
CA GLN A 583 -16.57 -35.76 21.15
C GLN A 583 -17.68 -34.72 21.34
N ALA A 584 -18.72 -35.13 22.03
CA ALA A 584 -19.83 -34.26 22.35
C ALA A 584 -19.48 -33.30 23.49
N LEU A 585 -19.81 -32.02 23.28
CA LEU A 585 -19.70 -30.95 24.26
C LEU A 585 -21.07 -30.68 24.85
N GLN A 586 -21.18 -30.79 26.19
CA GLN A 586 -22.37 -30.37 26.90
C GLN A 586 -22.37 -28.84 27.07
N TRP A 587 -23.51 -28.22 26.81
CA TRP A 587 -23.63 -26.77 26.95
C TRP A 587 -24.91 -26.41 27.74
N ARG A 588 -24.83 -25.25 28.41
CA ARG A 588 -25.96 -24.66 29.14
C ARG A 588 -25.87 -23.14 29.10
N ALA A 589 -27.00 -22.50 28.86
CA ALA A 589 -27.17 -21.06 28.86
C ALA A 589 -28.40 -20.65 29.67
N SER A 590 -28.36 -19.46 30.23
CA SER A 590 -29.49 -18.77 30.83
C SER A 590 -29.69 -17.38 30.26
N VAL A 591 -30.92 -16.89 30.30
CA VAL A 591 -31.28 -15.57 29.76
C VAL A 591 -32.13 -14.85 30.78
N ARG A 592 -31.82 -13.56 30.97
CA ARG A 592 -32.65 -12.64 31.71
C ARG A 592 -33.00 -11.44 30.86
N ASP A 593 -34.27 -11.13 30.76
CA ASP A 593 -34.78 -9.98 30.01
C ASP A 593 -35.69 -9.17 30.94
N ALA A 594 -35.55 -7.84 30.93
CA ALA A 594 -36.28 -6.97 31.84
C ALA A 594 -37.78 -6.91 31.55
N GLU A 595 -38.15 -7.06 30.29
CA GLU A 595 -39.53 -6.97 29.80
C GLU A 595 -40.20 -8.36 29.74
N GLU A 596 -39.44 -9.43 29.44
CA GLU A 596 -39.98 -10.79 29.24
C GLU A 596 -39.79 -11.73 30.44
N GLY A 597 -38.82 -11.45 31.31
CA GLY A 597 -38.56 -12.26 32.52
C GLY A 597 -37.29 -13.10 32.47
N ASP A 598 -37.27 -14.26 33.07
CA ASP A 598 -36.10 -15.10 33.31
C ASP A 598 -36.32 -16.51 32.73
N SER A 599 -35.30 -17.04 32.07
CA SER A 599 -35.34 -18.37 31.46
C SER A 599 -35.37 -19.53 32.47
N GLU A 600 -34.99 -19.28 33.70
CA GLU A 600 -35.11 -20.29 34.78
C GLU A 600 -36.59 -20.49 35.21
N GLU A 601 -37.32 -19.36 35.17
CA GLU A 601 -38.75 -19.36 35.53
C GLU A 601 -39.64 -19.75 34.34
N LEU A 602 -39.23 -19.38 33.11
CA LEU A 602 -40.03 -19.56 31.90
C LEU A 602 -39.27 -20.32 30.79
N PRO A 603 -38.76 -21.55 31.07
CA PRO A 603 -37.90 -22.27 30.14
C PRO A 603 -38.56 -22.57 28.79
N ASP A 604 -39.85 -22.85 28.77
CA ASP A 604 -40.60 -23.18 27.55
C ASP A 604 -40.79 -21.96 26.62
N SER A 605 -40.73 -20.74 27.17
CA SER A 605 -40.82 -19.49 26.42
C SER A 605 -39.47 -19.09 25.83
N PHE A 606 -38.40 -19.25 26.59
CA PHE A 606 -37.06 -18.82 26.20
C PHE A 606 -36.34 -19.87 25.35
N GLY A 607 -36.44 -21.17 25.71
CA GLY A 607 -35.66 -22.24 25.10
C GLY A 607 -35.75 -22.29 23.56
N PRO A 608 -36.95 -22.26 22.95
CA PRO A 608 -37.04 -22.28 21.47
C PRO A 608 -36.39 -21.07 20.77
N ARG A 609 -36.12 -19.98 21.50
CA ARG A 609 -35.57 -18.72 20.97
C ARG A 609 -34.08 -18.59 21.23
N VAL A 610 -33.51 -19.30 22.19
CA VAL A 610 -32.06 -19.32 22.41
C VAL A 610 -31.41 -20.14 21.32
N LEU A 611 -30.47 -19.51 20.61
CA LEU A 611 -29.70 -20.11 19.53
C LEU A 611 -28.25 -20.30 19.99
N LEU A 612 -27.78 -21.53 20.09
CA LEU A 612 -26.37 -21.84 20.17
C LEU A 612 -25.77 -21.89 18.76
N SER A 613 -24.64 -21.24 18.59
CA SER A 613 -23.83 -21.29 17.38
C SER A 613 -22.41 -21.75 17.72
N VAL A 614 -21.93 -22.77 17.05
CA VAL A 614 -20.55 -23.25 17.20
C VAL A 614 -19.82 -23.03 15.89
N THR A 615 -18.77 -22.24 15.92
CA THR A 615 -17.98 -21.84 14.76
C THR A 615 -16.53 -22.26 14.95
N VAL A 616 -15.95 -22.92 13.94
CA VAL A 616 -14.54 -23.33 13.93
C VAL A 616 -13.70 -22.18 13.37
N ASP A 617 -12.65 -21.79 14.09
CA ASP A 617 -11.65 -20.82 13.63
C ASP A 617 -10.38 -21.56 13.16
N ARG A 618 -10.04 -21.38 11.90
CA ARG A 618 -8.79 -21.87 11.28
C ARG A 618 -7.84 -20.71 10.94
N GLY A 619 -7.94 -19.58 11.66
CA GLY A 619 -7.09 -18.40 11.47
C GLY A 619 -7.63 -17.37 10.47
N GLY A 620 -8.93 -17.43 10.12
CA GLY A 620 -9.63 -16.45 9.29
C GLY A 620 -10.50 -15.48 10.12
N VAL A 621 -10.97 -14.42 9.49
CA VAL A 621 -11.97 -13.50 10.07
C VAL A 621 -13.36 -14.11 9.87
N GLU A 622 -14.22 -14.08 10.90
CA GLU A 622 -15.62 -14.53 10.79
C GLU A 622 -16.32 -13.72 9.67
N PRO A 623 -16.97 -14.37 8.68
CA PRO A 623 -17.60 -13.67 7.56
C PRO A 623 -18.64 -12.65 8.04
N ALA A 624 -18.55 -11.42 7.54
CA ALA A 624 -19.44 -10.32 7.92
C ALA A 624 -20.93 -10.68 7.73
N GLY A 625 -21.27 -11.36 6.64
CA GLY A 625 -22.63 -11.84 6.38
C GLY A 625 -23.15 -12.81 7.45
N LEU A 626 -22.29 -13.71 7.97
CA LEU A 626 -22.68 -14.61 9.08
C LEU A 626 -22.94 -13.83 10.37
N VAL A 627 -22.11 -12.85 10.68
CA VAL A 627 -22.27 -11.98 11.87
C VAL A 627 -23.60 -11.23 11.81
N LEU A 628 -23.94 -10.66 10.67
CA LEU A 628 -25.22 -9.98 10.44
C LEU A 628 -26.42 -10.94 10.58
N MET A 629 -26.34 -12.12 9.99
CA MET A 629 -27.42 -13.11 10.06
C MET A 629 -27.64 -13.66 11.48
N LYS A 630 -26.59 -13.78 12.31
CA LYS A 630 -26.69 -14.17 13.71
C LYS A 630 -27.45 -13.16 14.57
N SER A 631 -27.33 -11.87 14.23
CA SER A 631 -28.07 -10.77 14.89
C SER A 631 -29.45 -10.50 14.28
N ALA A 632 -29.83 -11.25 13.26
CA ALA A 632 -31.12 -11.18 12.58
C ALA A 632 -31.95 -12.46 12.88
N ASP A 633 -33.17 -12.54 12.33
CA ASP A 633 -34.11 -13.65 12.52
C ASP A 633 -33.98 -14.76 11.45
N CYS A 634 -33.01 -14.70 10.56
CA CYS A 634 -32.80 -15.62 9.45
C CYS A 634 -32.76 -17.10 9.88
N PHE A 635 -32.12 -17.39 11.03
CA PHE A 635 -31.99 -18.73 11.57
C PHE A 635 -33.26 -19.26 12.21
N ASN A 636 -34.33 -18.46 12.31
CA ASN A 636 -35.65 -18.96 12.74
C ASN A 636 -36.28 -19.85 11.66
N CYS A 637 -35.97 -19.60 10.40
CA CYS A 637 -36.55 -20.29 9.25
C CYS A 637 -35.54 -21.12 8.45
N HIS A 638 -34.26 -20.82 8.53
CA HIS A 638 -33.21 -21.47 7.74
C HIS A 638 -32.11 -22.05 8.65
N ALA A 639 -31.62 -23.23 8.35
CA ALA A 639 -30.43 -23.78 8.95
C ALA A 639 -29.31 -23.92 7.88
N PRO A 640 -28.04 -23.97 8.25
CA PRO A 640 -26.93 -24.11 7.29
C PRO A 640 -27.02 -25.37 6.42
N GLY A 641 -27.27 -26.53 7.00
CA GLY A 641 -27.18 -27.81 6.31
C GLY A 641 -28.50 -28.62 6.17
N HIS A 642 -29.60 -28.20 6.76
CA HIS A 642 -30.89 -28.92 6.69
C HIS A 642 -32.06 -27.97 6.65
N ARG A 643 -33.18 -28.41 6.15
CA ARG A 643 -34.42 -27.62 6.11
C ARG A 643 -35.05 -27.57 7.49
N ILE A 644 -35.53 -26.36 7.86
CA ILE A 644 -36.44 -26.15 8.98
C ILE A 644 -37.82 -25.74 8.45
N ILE A 645 -38.06 -24.43 8.34
CA ILE A 645 -39.25 -23.86 7.68
C ILE A 645 -38.92 -23.56 6.22
N GLY A 646 -37.85 -22.86 5.98
CA GLY A 646 -37.30 -22.56 4.65
C GLY A 646 -36.25 -23.57 4.19
N PRO A 647 -35.70 -23.40 2.98
CA PRO A 647 -34.61 -24.23 2.48
C PRO A 647 -33.36 -24.02 3.34
N SER A 648 -32.46 -25.02 3.40
CA SER A 648 -31.15 -24.81 4.02
C SER A 648 -30.32 -23.82 3.23
N PHE A 649 -29.36 -23.18 3.87
CA PHE A 649 -28.45 -22.26 3.19
C PHE A 649 -27.58 -22.98 2.16
N LEU A 650 -27.19 -24.23 2.40
CA LEU A 650 -26.48 -25.05 1.40
C LEU A 650 -27.36 -25.33 0.17
N GLU A 651 -28.64 -25.65 0.33
CA GLU A 651 -29.56 -25.82 -0.82
C GLU A 651 -29.71 -24.51 -1.61
N ILE A 652 -29.73 -23.34 -0.93
CA ILE A 652 -29.77 -22.03 -1.59
C ILE A 652 -28.48 -21.79 -2.35
N ALA A 653 -27.33 -22.04 -1.71
CA ALA A 653 -26.01 -21.91 -2.33
C ALA A 653 -25.87 -22.79 -3.58
N ASP A 654 -26.26 -24.08 -3.47
CA ASP A 654 -26.15 -25.03 -4.57
C ASP A 654 -27.10 -24.67 -5.74
N LYS A 655 -28.30 -24.17 -5.42
CA LYS A 655 -29.26 -23.75 -6.46
C LYS A 655 -28.74 -22.55 -7.26
N TYR A 656 -28.11 -21.57 -6.62
CA TYR A 656 -27.83 -20.29 -7.24
C TYR A 656 -26.34 -20.09 -7.59
N ARG A 657 -25.48 -20.99 -7.19
CA ARG A 657 -24.04 -20.92 -7.46
C ARG A 657 -23.77 -20.82 -8.96
N GLY A 658 -23.01 -19.78 -9.36
CA GLY A 658 -22.61 -19.55 -10.75
C GLY A 658 -23.73 -19.02 -11.67
N GLN A 659 -24.93 -18.74 -11.16
CA GLN A 659 -26.01 -18.15 -11.95
C GLN A 659 -25.85 -16.62 -12.02
N ALA A 660 -25.76 -16.06 -13.22
CA ALA A 660 -25.68 -14.62 -13.41
C ALA A 660 -26.92 -13.90 -12.87
N GLY A 661 -26.73 -12.82 -12.11
CA GLY A 661 -27.81 -12.03 -11.49
C GLY A 661 -28.51 -12.68 -10.29
N ALA A 662 -28.08 -13.88 -9.87
CA ALA A 662 -28.70 -14.57 -8.74
C ALA A 662 -28.54 -13.84 -7.41
N LEU A 663 -27.40 -13.18 -7.20
CA LEU A 663 -27.15 -12.40 -6.00
C LEU A 663 -28.16 -11.26 -5.86
N GLU A 664 -28.27 -10.41 -6.86
CA GLU A 664 -29.21 -9.29 -6.89
C GLU A 664 -30.68 -9.72 -6.72
N ALA A 665 -31.06 -10.77 -7.45
CA ALA A 665 -32.41 -11.33 -7.34
C ALA A 665 -32.70 -11.91 -5.94
N SER A 666 -31.69 -12.45 -5.25
CA SER A 666 -31.84 -12.98 -3.90
C SER A 666 -31.88 -11.86 -2.86
N VAL A 667 -31.06 -10.83 -3.01
CA VAL A 667 -31.12 -9.59 -2.20
C VAL A 667 -32.51 -8.97 -2.27
N ASP A 668 -33.09 -8.84 -3.46
CA ASP A 668 -34.44 -8.31 -3.65
C ASP A 668 -35.51 -9.17 -2.97
N ARG A 669 -35.36 -10.51 -3.02
CA ARG A 669 -36.30 -11.43 -2.34
C ARG A 669 -36.21 -11.31 -0.82
N VAL A 670 -34.99 -11.19 -0.27
CA VAL A 670 -34.82 -10.98 1.17
C VAL A 670 -35.41 -9.66 1.60
N GLN A 671 -35.15 -8.59 0.87
CA GLN A 671 -35.66 -7.26 1.19
C GLN A 671 -37.18 -7.15 1.13
N LYS A 672 -37.83 -7.75 0.09
CA LYS A 672 -39.24 -7.60 -0.23
C LYS A 672 -40.11 -8.78 0.20
N GLY A 673 -39.49 -9.86 0.66
CA GLY A 673 -40.17 -11.14 0.84
C GLY A 673 -40.34 -11.93 -0.47
N SER A 674 -40.67 -13.19 -0.36
CA SER A 674 -40.85 -14.09 -1.53
C SER A 674 -41.79 -15.24 -1.24
N THR A 675 -42.57 -15.63 -2.24
CA THR A 675 -43.47 -16.80 -2.21
C THR A 675 -43.30 -17.64 -3.45
N GLY A 676 -43.43 -18.97 -3.32
CA GLY A 676 -43.47 -19.91 -4.44
C GLY A 676 -42.12 -20.35 -5.00
N VAL A 677 -40.98 -19.71 -4.65
CA VAL A 677 -39.65 -20.07 -5.16
C VAL A 677 -39.13 -21.39 -4.56
N TRP A 678 -39.49 -21.65 -3.31
CA TRP A 678 -39.05 -22.83 -2.53
C TRP A 678 -40.22 -23.63 -1.93
N GLY A 679 -41.43 -23.35 -2.37
CA GLY A 679 -42.64 -23.95 -1.87
C GLY A 679 -43.71 -22.92 -1.51
N PRO A 680 -44.81 -23.34 -0.88
CA PRO A 680 -45.95 -22.47 -0.60
C PRO A 680 -45.75 -21.55 0.62
N VAL A 681 -44.75 -21.84 1.48
CA VAL A 681 -44.45 -21.03 2.67
C VAL A 681 -43.76 -19.74 2.25
N PRO A 682 -44.33 -18.57 2.60
CA PRO A 682 -43.73 -17.29 2.23
C PRO A 682 -42.49 -16.99 3.12
N MET A 683 -41.43 -16.46 2.53
CA MET A 683 -40.36 -15.75 3.25
C MET A 683 -40.84 -14.33 3.52
N LEU A 684 -40.78 -13.89 4.76
CA LEU A 684 -41.19 -12.56 5.17
C LEU A 684 -40.21 -11.48 4.65
N PRO A 685 -40.65 -10.22 4.44
CA PRO A 685 -39.77 -9.13 4.07
C PRO A 685 -38.84 -8.73 5.21
N HIS A 686 -37.55 -8.50 4.91
CA HIS A 686 -36.53 -8.02 5.86
C HIS A 686 -36.08 -6.60 5.50
N GLY A 687 -37.05 -5.72 5.23
CA GLY A 687 -36.80 -4.34 4.81
C GLY A 687 -36.15 -3.42 5.87
N HIS A 688 -36.01 -3.90 7.10
CA HIS A 688 -35.32 -3.22 8.19
C HIS A 688 -33.78 -3.30 8.05
N HIS A 689 -33.24 -4.22 7.25
CA HIS A 689 -31.84 -4.28 6.89
C HIS A 689 -31.55 -3.43 5.67
N THR A 690 -30.38 -2.79 5.62
CA THR A 690 -29.94 -2.07 4.41
C THR A 690 -29.63 -3.05 3.28
N ARG A 691 -29.68 -2.56 2.02
CA ARG A 691 -29.36 -3.40 0.86
C ARG A 691 -27.96 -3.99 0.95
N ASP A 692 -26.97 -3.21 1.46
CA ASP A 692 -25.59 -3.66 1.60
C ASP A 692 -25.49 -4.77 2.65
N GLN A 693 -26.18 -4.64 3.80
CA GLN A 693 -26.25 -5.69 4.82
C GLN A 693 -26.85 -6.99 4.24
N ILE A 694 -27.94 -6.90 3.50
CA ILE A 694 -28.56 -8.06 2.85
C ILE A 694 -27.61 -8.66 1.80
N THR A 695 -26.88 -7.84 1.07
CA THR A 695 -25.90 -8.30 0.10
C THR A 695 -24.78 -9.11 0.76
N GLU A 696 -24.26 -8.65 1.88
CA GLU A 696 -23.26 -9.38 2.69
C GLU A 696 -23.82 -10.73 3.20
N MET A 697 -25.05 -10.74 3.72
CA MET A 697 -25.72 -11.95 4.17
C MET A 697 -25.88 -13.00 3.05
N VAL A 698 -26.40 -12.58 1.89
CA VAL A 698 -26.61 -13.46 0.73
C VAL A 698 -25.29 -13.92 0.13
N SER A 699 -24.28 -13.05 0.09
CA SER A 699 -22.92 -13.40 -0.37
C SER A 699 -22.31 -14.50 0.49
N TRP A 700 -22.44 -14.40 1.82
CA TRP A 700 -22.00 -15.47 2.71
C TRP A 700 -22.76 -16.79 2.43
N VAL A 701 -24.08 -16.75 2.29
CA VAL A 701 -24.87 -17.94 1.94
C VAL A 701 -24.36 -18.59 0.64
N PHE A 702 -24.08 -17.79 -0.39
CA PHE A 702 -23.60 -18.29 -1.69
C PHE A 702 -22.17 -18.85 -1.63
N SER A 703 -21.39 -18.46 -0.63
CA SER A 703 -20.03 -18.99 -0.39
C SER A 703 -20.01 -20.40 0.23
N LEU A 704 -21.12 -20.84 0.81
CA LEU A 704 -21.19 -22.12 1.53
C LEU A 704 -21.02 -23.32 0.58
N GLN A 705 -20.27 -24.31 1.04
CA GLN A 705 -20.03 -25.58 0.34
C GLN A 705 -20.22 -26.74 1.31
N ALA A 706 -20.75 -27.85 0.84
CA ALA A 706 -20.88 -29.06 1.65
C ALA A 706 -19.47 -29.58 2.07
N GLY A 707 -19.31 -29.87 3.36
CA GLY A 707 -18.06 -30.37 3.92
C GLY A 707 -17.04 -29.31 4.34
N THR A 708 -17.36 -28.01 4.21
CA THR A 708 -16.58 -26.92 4.83
C THR A 708 -17.07 -26.66 6.27
N ASP A 709 -16.34 -25.82 7.04
CA ASP A 709 -16.63 -25.44 8.44
C ASP A 709 -17.94 -24.65 8.57
N THR A 710 -19.05 -25.33 8.27
CA THR A 710 -20.38 -24.77 8.43
C THR A 710 -20.71 -24.67 9.91
N PRO A 711 -21.20 -23.52 10.44
CA PRO A 711 -21.56 -23.38 11.84
C PRO A 711 -22.56 -24.45 12.27
N VAL A 712 -22.29 -25.09 13.40
CA VAL A 712 -23.29 -25.98 14.03
C VAL A 712 -24.26 -25.12 14.83
N LEU A 713 -25.53 -25.25 14.55
CA LEU A 713 -26.61 -24.50 15.24
C LEU A 713 -27.52 -25.43 16.00
N GLN A 714 -27.86 -25.05 17.21
CA GLN A 714 -28.79 -25.77 18.06
C GLN A 714 -29.69 -24.79 18.81
N ARG A 715 -30.96 -25.18 19.08
CA ARG A 715 -31.87 -24.37 19.92
C ARG A 715 -32.08 -25.04 21.24
N GLY A 716 -32.30 -24.22 22.27
CA GLY A 716 -32.57 -24.66 23.64
C GLY A 716 -31.79 -23.85 24.67
N LEU A 717 -32.01 -24.13 25.95
CA LEU A 717 -31.24 -23.60 27.07
C LEU A 717 -30.10 -24.52 27.47
N SER A 718 -30.11 -25.77 26.99
CA SER A 718 -29.01 -26.72 27.18
C SER A 718 -29.08 -27.80 26.14
N GLY A 719 -27.97 -28.54 25.96
CA GLY A 719 -27.90 -29.62 25.00
C GLY A 719 -26.51 -30.18 24.82
N GLU A 720 -26.37 -30.95 23.76
CA GLU A 720 -25.11 -31.58 23.40
C GLU A 720 -24.79 -31.24 21.93
N VAL A 721 -23.57 -30.81 21.66
CA VAL A 721 -23.09 -30.51 20.31
C VAL A 721 -21.83 -31.31 20.04
N VAL A 722 -21.78 -32.01 18.88
CA VAL A 722 -20.60 -32.75 18.48
C VAL A 722 -19.66 -31.79 17.74
N LEU A 723 -18.45 -31.65 18.27
CA LEU A 723 -17.41 -30.80 17.68
C LEU A 723 -16.71 -31.52 16.50
N PRO A 724 -16.10 -30.78 15.56
CA PRO A 724 -15.41 -31.36 14.41
C PRO A 724 -14.44 -32.46 14.83
N ALA A 725 -14.46 -33.61 14.16
CA ALA A 725 -13.54 -34.71 14.42
C ALA A 725 -12.13 -34.42 13.89
N ASP A 726 -12.04 -33.69 12.78
CA ASP A 726 -10.77 -33.22 12.22
C ASP A 726 -10.36 -31.89 12.88
N ALA A 727 -9.34 -31.99 13.75
CA ALA A 727 -8.74 -30.84 14.41
C ALA A 727 -7.55 -30.25 13.63
N THR A 728 -7.19 -30.80 12.45
CA THR A 728 -6.10 -30.31 11.65
C THR A 728 -6.33 -28.85 11.23
N GLY A 729 -5.41 -27.97 11.61
CA GLY A 729 -5.53 -26.54 11.35
C GLY A 729 -6.61 -25.80 12.15
N VAL A 730 -7.24 -26.43 13.14
CA VAL A 730 -8.19 -25.74 14.03
C VAL A 730 -7.42 -24.95 15.09
N ARG A 731 -7.55 -23.64 15.05
CA ARG A 731 -6.98 -22.73 16.03
C ARG A 731 -7.84 -22.68 17.29
N SER A 732 -9.14 -22.56 17.12
CA SER A 732 -10.12 -22.49 18.21
C SER A 732 -11.53 -22.83 17.75
N VAL A 733 -12.42 -23.03 18.72
CA VAL A 733 -13.84 -23.17 18.49
C VAL A 733 -14.56 -22.11 19.31
N LYS A 734 -15.33 -21.24 18.66
CA LYS A 734 -16.20 -20.27 19.31
C LYS A 734 -17.57 -20.90 19.56
N VAL A 735 -17.99 -20.93 20.80
CA VAL A 735 -19.33 -21.33 21.22
C VAL A 735 -20.07 -20.06 21.66
N GLU A 736 -21.19 -19.75 21.02
CA GLU A 736 -21.93 -18.50 21.23
C GLU A 736 -23.41 -18.80 21.44
N ALA A 737 -23.98 -18.32 22.53
CA ALA A 737 -25.43 -18.35 22.79
C ALA A 737 -26.01 -16.96 22.51
N LEU A 738 -27.11 -16.93 21.75
CA LEU A 738 -27.81 -15.71 21.35
C LEU A 738 -29.30 -15.86 21.74
N PHE A 739 -29.88 -14.76 22.19
CA PHE A 739 -31.32 -14.65 22.40
C PHE A 739 -31.81 -13.30 21.88
N THR A 740 -32.86 -13.35 21.05
CA THR A 740 -33.52 -12.12 20.58
C THR A 740 -34.88 -12.05 21.28
N ASP A 741 -35.17 -10.96 22.00
CA ASP A 741 -36.45 -10.70 22.62
C ASP A 741 -37.55 -10.48 21.56
N ALA A 742 -38.81 -10.35 22.01
CA ALA A 742 -39.92 -10.05 21.09
C ALA A 742 -40.06 -8.58 20.77
N GLY A 743 -39.21 -7.72 21.41
CA GLY A 743 -39.41 -6.30 21.42
C GLY A 743 -40.58 -5.83 22.23
N ALA A 744 -40.66 -4.55 22.51
CA ALA A 744 -41.76 -3.90 23.20
C ALA A 744 -42.43 -2.89 22.25
N VAL A 745 -43.30 -3.37 21.35
CA VAL A 745 -43.95 -2.56 20.31
C VAL A 745 -44.37 -1.18 20.84
N PRO A 746 -43.88 -0.07 20.21
CA PRO A 746 -43.23 0.04 18.90
C PRO A 746 -41.68 -0.09 18.91
N ALA A 747 -41.04 -0.39 20.04
CA ALA A 747 -39.59 -0.58 20.11
C ALA A 747 -39.18 -1.94 19.50
N SER A 748 -38.13 -1.93 18.70
CA SER A 748 -37.62 -3.11 18.00
C SER A 748 -37.02 -4.16 18.93
N PRO A 749 -37.05 -5.47 18.55
CA PRO A 749 -36.35 -6.53 19.25
C PRO A 749 -34.86 -6.27 19.41
N LEU A 750 -34.29 -6.70 20.53
CA LEU A 750 -32.87 -6.62 20.84
C LEU A 750 -32.25 -8.01 21.01
N THR A 751 -31.02 -8.18 20.66
CA THR A 751 -30.30 -9.45 20.76
C THR A 751 -29.21 -9.39 21.84
N GLY A 752 -29.37 -10.20 22.89
CA GLY A 752 -28.32 -10.49 23.84
C GLY A 752 -27.44 -11.65 23.37
N ARG A 753 -26.14 -11.63 23.75
CA ARG A 753 -25.20 -12.71 23.40
C ARG A 753 -24.20 -12.99 24.50
N ALA A 754 -23.76 -14.24 24.60
CA ALA A 754 -22.58 -14.65 25.37
C ALA A 754 -21.75 -15.62 24.53
N ALA A 755 -20.46 -15.50 24.56
CA ALA A 755 -19.56 -16.35 23.77
C ALA A 755 -18.36 -16.77 24.60
N VAL A 756 -17.83 -17.97 24.33
CA VAL A 756 -16.60 -18.51 24.87
C VAL A 756 -15.78 -19.12 23.74
N VAL A 757 -14.45 -19.10 23.88
CA VAL A 757 -13.51 -19.70 22.94
C VAL A 757 -12.88 -20.92 23.58
N LEU A 758 -12.97 -22.05 22.88
CA LEU A 758 -12.39 -23.34 23.31
C LEU A 758 -11.18 -23.66 22.46
N ARG A 759 -10.24 -24.44 23.03
CA ARG A 759 -9.05 -24.89 22.31
C ARG A 759 -8.91 -26.40 22.37
N THR A 760 -8.18 -26.99 21.45
CA THR A 760 -7.71 -28.37 21.60
C THR A 760 -6.60 -28.40 22.65
N ARG A 761 -6.46 -29.55 23.35
CA ARG A 761 -5.32 -29.75 24.26
C ARG A 761 -3.97 -29.67 23.53
N ARG A 762 -3.93 -30.11 22.28
CA ARG A 762 -2.79 -29.95 21.36
C ARG A 762 -3.03 -28.75 20.46
N MET A 763 -2.09 -27.83 20.45
CA MET A 763 -2.13 -26.61 19.65
C MET A 763 -0.84 -26.52 18.81
N GLU A 764 -1.00 -26.28 17.53
CA GLU A 764 0.13 -26.02 16.62
C GLU A 764 0.78 -24.68 17.04
N ALA A 765 2.10 -24.65 17.15
CA ALA A 765 2.80 -23.50 17.73
C ALA A 765 2.67 -22.23 16.84
N GLU A 766 2.65 -22.38 15.53
CA GLU A 766 2.44 -21.29 14.59
C GLU A 766 1.04 -20.68 14.61
N MET A 767 0.08 -21.36 15.26
CA MET A 767 -1.29 -20.87 15.48
C MET A 767 -1.44 -20.09 16.80
N HIS A 768 -0.33 -19.61 17.35
CA HIS A 768 -0.30 -18.72 18.50
C HIS A 768 -1.16 -17.45 18.28
N ASP A 769 -1.56 -16.78 19.36
CA ASP A 769 -2.32 -15.52 19.30
C ASP A 769 -1.43 -14.30 19.14
N ALA A 770 -0.19 -14.36 19.62
CA ALA A 770 0.83 -13.35 19.42
C ALA A 770 2.23 -13.95 19.53
N SER A 771 3.23 -13.27 18.93
CA SER A 771 4.63 -13.65 19.04
C SER A 771 5.53 -12.43 19.20
N HIS A 772 6.73 -12.67 19.73
CA HIS A 772 7.78 -11.69 19.83
C HIS A 772 9.09 -12.27 19.33
N GLY A 773 9.57 -11.79 18.20
CA GLY A 773 10.88 -12.13 17.61
C GLY A 773 10.97 -13.49 16.93
N THR A 774 9.92 -14.32 16.93
CA THR A 774 9.89 -15.64 16.29
C THR A 774 9.21 -15.58 14.91
N GLN A 775 9.41 -16.60 14.09
CA GLN A 775 8.80 -16.72 12.76
C GLN A 775 8.08 -18.05 12.57
N ALA A 776 6.97 -18.04 11.82
CA ALA A 776 6.30 -19.25 11.38
C ALA A 776 6.93 -19.72 10.05
N LEU A 777 7.68 -20.82 10.10
CA LEU A 777 8.42 -21.37 8.96
C LEU A 777 7.71 -22.60 8.38
N ALA A 778 7.93 -22.87 7.09
CA ALA A 778 7.46 -24.10 6.45
C ALA A 778 8.42 -25.27 6.73
N GLY A 779 7.87 -26.48 6.97
CA GLY A 779 8.65 -27.68 7.18
C GLY A 779 7.91 -28.94 6.78
N GLY A 780 8.51 -29.77 5.93
CA GLY A 780 7.84 -30.93 5.36
C GLY A 780 7.54 -32.07 6.35
N SER A 781 8.22 -32.09 7.51
CA SER A 781 8.04 -33.09 8.57
C SER A 781 7.32 -32.54 9.80
N ALA A 782 6.96 -31.25 9.79
CA ALA A 782 6.19 -30.60 10.84
C ALA A 782 4.69 -30.95 10.74
N SER A 783 4.01 -30.95 11.88
CA SER A 783 2.56 -31.06 11.93
C SER A 783 1.93 -29.86 11.22
N GLY A 784 0.91 -30.07 10.40
CA GLY A 784 0.33 -28.98 9.61
C GLY A 784 1.26 -28.36 8.56
N GLY A 785 2.51 -28.82 8.41
CA GLY A 785 3.47 -28.33 7.44
C GLY A 785 4.16 -27.02 7.82
N ARG A 786 3.99 -26.53 9.05
CA ARG A 786 4.61 -25.32 9.58
C ARG A 786 5.02 -25.50 11.05
N PHE A 787 5.90 -24.63 11.51
CA PHE A 787 6.38 -24.61 12.90
C PHE A 787 6.89 -23.20 13.27
N VAL A 788 7.05 -22.93 14.55
CA VAL A 788 7.73 -21.73 15.05
C VAL A 788 9.23 -21.95 15.05
N GLY A 789 9.96 -21.12 14.31
CA GLY A 789 11.43 -21.13 14.20
C GLY A 789 12.03 -19.75 14.40
N ASP A 790 13.32 -19.61 14.05
CA ASP A 790 14.13 -18.41 14.30
C ASP A 790 14.10 -17.97 15.79
N THR A 791 14.23 -18.98 16.68
CA THR A 791 14.07 -18.76 18.12
C THR A 791 15.38 -18.39 18.78
N ASN A 792 15.35 -17.35 19.60
CA ASN A 792 16.48 -16.82 20.35
C ASN A 792 16.10 -16.62 21.83
N HIS A 793 17.09 -16.42 22.71
CA HIS A 793 16.82 -16.23 24.13
C HIS A 793 15.90 -15.03 24.40
N GLY A 794 14.82 -15.25 25.16
CA GLY A 794 13.80 -14.27 25.55
C GLY A 794 12.67 -14.08 24.53
N GLN A 795 12.79 -14.63 23.33
CA GLN A 795 11.68 -14.62 22.39
C GLN A 795 10.56 -15.58 22.82
N HIS A 796 9.33 -15.33 22.40
CA HIS A 796 8.19 -16.11 22.86
C HIS A 796 7.01 -16.10 21.90
N VAL A 797 6.12 -17.08 22.09
CA VAL A 797 4.77 -17.10 21.54
C VAL A 797 3.74 -17.12 22.67
N ARG A 798 2.54 -16.56 22.42
CA ARG A 798 1.46 -16.45 23.41
C ARG A 798 0.21 -17.15 22.95
N PHE A 799 -0.44 -17.86 23.87
CA PHE A 799 -1.77 -18.47 23.74
C PHE A 799 -2.69 -17.85 24.78
N ASN A 800 -3.76 -17.20 24.32
CA ASN A 800 -4.68 -16.45 25.19
C ASN A 800 -5.67 -17.35 25.90
N SER A 801 -6.01 -16.99 27.12
CA SER A 801 -7.17 -17.50 27.92
C SER A 801 -7.27 -19.02 27.98
N LEU A 802 -6.18 -19.76 28.26
CA LEU A 802 -6.24 -21.20 28.46
C LEU A 802 -6.71 -21.56 29.87
N ASN A 803 -7.71 -22.44 29.98
CA ASN A 803 -8.15 -22.97 31.27
C ASN A 803 -7.34 -24.23 31.61
N LEU A 804 -6.35 -24.07 32.47
CA LEU A 804 -5.42 -25.13 32.86
C LEU A 804 -5.95 -25.96 34.07
N ALA A 805 -7.21 -25.77 34.51
CA ALA A 805 -7.79 -26.49 35.65
C ALA A 805 -7.72 -28.02 35.53
N SER A 806 -7.71 -28.54 34.29
CA SER A 806 -7.63 -29.97 33.99
C SER A 806 -6.27 -30.38 33.45
N ALA A 807 -5.22 -29.60 33.61
CA ALA A 807 -3.89 -29.87 33.10
C ALA A 807 -2.89 -30.16 34.24
N ALA A 808 -2.08 -31.21 34.10
CA ALA A 808 -1.04 -31.61 35.03
C ALA A 808 0.37 -31.55 34.42
N ALA A 809 0.48 -31.61 33.09
CA ALA A 809 1.75 -31.58 32.38
C ALA A 809 1.61 -30.89 31.01
N VAL A 810 2.74 -30.47 30.44
CA VAL A 810 2.83 -29.98 29.07
C VAL A 810 3.85 -30.79 28.26
N THR A 811 3.50 -31.21 27.06
CA THR A 811 4.38 -31.83 26.09
C THR A 811 4.64 -30.87 24.94
N CYS A 812 5.90 -30.73 24.53
CA CYS A 812 6.34 -30.01 23.35
C CYS A 812 6.91 -30.95 22.31
N ARG A 813 6.56 -30.76 21.04
CA ARG A 813 7.30 -31.37 19.94
C ARG A 813 8.29 -30.34 19.40
N VAL A 814 9.58 -30.61 19.61
CA VAL A 814 10.68 -29.68 19.37
C VAL A 814 11.79 -30.34 18.55
N ALA A 815 12.54 -29.52 17.83
CA ALA A 815 13.76 -29.93 17.15
C ALA A 815 14.84 -28.86 17.33
N SER A 816 16.11 -29.27 17.48
CA SER A 816 17.23 -28.35 17.55
C SER A 816 18.42 -28.87 16.74
N GLY A 817 18.77 -28.16 15.68
CA GLY A 817 20.03 -28.27 14.97
C GLY A 817 21.07 -27.26 15.47
N GLY A 818 20.70 -26.42 16.45
CA GLY A 818 21.50 -25.31 16.95
C GLY A 818 22.03 -25.51 18.36
N GLN A 819 21.61 -24.69 19.31
CA GLN A 819 22.17 -24.63 20.66
C GLN A 819 21.33 -25.35 21.74
N GLY A 820 20.11 -25.80 21.40
CA GLY A 820 19.17 -26.31 22.41
C GLY A 820 18.83 -25.25 23.46
N GLY A 821 18.40 -25.70 24.63
CA GLY A 821 18.01 -24.80 25.74
C GLY A 821 16.76 -25.29 26.45
N ALA A 822 15.82 -24.38 26.73
CA ALA A 822 14.53 -24.73 27.30
C ALA A 822 13.38 -23.92 26.69
N VAL A 823 12.18 -24.48 26.76
CA VAL A 823 10.93 -23.74 26.60
C VAL A 823 10.34 -23.56 28.00
N GLU A 824 10.24 -22.33 28.47
CA GLU A 824 9.57 -21.99 29.73
C GLU A 824 8.15 -21.53 29.46
N PHE A 825 7.20 -22.10 30.18
CA PHE A 825 5.79 -21.70 30.13
C PHE A 825 5.49 -20.78 31.31
N HIS A 826 5.06 -19.55 31.02
CA HIS A 826 4.74 -18.53 32.02
C HIS A 826 3.28 -18.12 31.96
N ALA A 827 2.69 -17.80 33.10
CA ALA A 827 1.31 -17.32 33.21
C ALA A 827 1.24 -15.79 33.15
N GLY A 828 0.35 -15.24 32.35
CA GLY A 828 -0.01 -13.84 32.29
C GLY A 828 0.99 -12.90 31.63
N ALA A 829 2.31 -13.18 31.70
CA ALA A 829 3.38 -12.39 31.08
C ALA A 829 4.59 -13.27 30.74
N PRO A 830 5.50 -12.84 29.84
CA PRO A 830 6.69 -13.63 29.50
C PRO A 830 7.65 -13.88 30.66
N ASP A 831 7.61 -13.04 31.69
CA ASP A 831 8.34 -13.10 32.94
C ASP A 831 7.43 -13.41 34.16
N GLY A 832 6.20 -13.83 33.90
CA GLY A 832 5.20 -14.17 34.90
C GLY A 832 5.52 -15.46 35.67
N PRO A 833 4.61 -15.95 36.52
CA PRO A 833 4.80 -17.20 37.24
C PRO A 833 5.12 -18.37 36.31
N LEU A 834 6.20 -19.11 36.61
CA LEU A 834 6.61 -20.28 35.85
C LEU A 834 5.61 -21.43 36.06
N LEU A 835 4.99 -21.88 34.97
CA LEU A 835 4.08 -23.03 34.93
C LEU A 835 4.83 -24.34 34.65
N ALA A 836 5.77 -24.36 33.74
CA ALA A 836 6.58 -25.52 33.40
C ALA A 836 7.87 -25.07 32.71
N ARG A 837 8.89 -25.97 32.77
CA ARG A 837 10.12 -25.83 32.01
C ARG A 837 10.44 -27.13 31.29
N VAL A 838 10.51 -27.09 29.97
CA VAL A 838 10.81 -28.21 29.10
C VAL A 838 12.24 -28.07 28.60
N GLU A 839 13.18 -28.90 29.06
CA GLU A 839 14.57 -28.92 28.63
C GLU A 839 14.68 -29.53 27.24
N VAL A 840 15.24 -28.79 26.27
CA VAL A 840 15.36 -29.18 24.87
C VAL A 840 16.83 -29.43 24.54
N PRO A 841 17.24 -30.69 24.34
CA PRO A 841 18.60 -31.00 23.89
C PRO A 841 18.80 -30.65 22.42
N VAL A 842 20.06 -30.64 21.97
CA VAL A 842 20.34 -30.63 20.51
C VAL A 842 19.91 -31.97 19.94
N THR A 843 18.92 -31.99 19.05
CA THR A 843 18.30 -33.21 18.53
C THR A 843 18.96 -33.73 17.25
N GLY A 844 19.98 -33.02 16.73
CA GLY A 844 20.75 -33.40 15.55
C GLY A 844 20.27 -32.79 14.23
N GLY A 845 19.23 -31.96 14.22
CA GLY A 845 18.74 -31.27 13.03
C GLY A 845 17.54 -30.38 13.33
N TRP A 846 17.28 -29.44 12.45
CA TRP A 846 16.19 -28.47 12.59
C TRP A 846 14.77 -29.07 12.41
N GLU A 847 14.68 -30.30 11.88
CA GLU A 847 13.44 -31.06 11.76
C GLU A 847 13.60 -32.49 12.37
N ALA A 848 14.63 -32.71 13.21
CA ALA A 848 14.78 -33.93 13.98
C ALA A 848 13.92 -33.87 15.25
N TRP A 849 12.62 -34.01 15.06
CA TRP A 849 11.59 -33.79 16.08
C TRP A 849 11.65 -34.80 17.23
N GLN A 850 11.52 -34.29 18.45
CA GLN A 850 11.35 -35.07 19.70
C GLN A 850 10.17 -34.51 20.49
N GLU A 851 9.46 -35.39 21.16
CA GLU A 851 8.39 -35.03 22.11
C GLU A 851 8.94 -35.08 23.53
N ILE A 852 8.88 -33.97 24.23
CA ILE A 852 9.42 -33.83 25.59
C ILE A 852 8.31 -33.29 26.50
N THR A 853 8.09 -33.99 27.62
CA THR A 853 7.04 -33.68 28.60
C THR A 853 7.66 -33.15 29.89
N ALA A 854 7.06 -32.11 30.44
CA ALA A 854 7.37 -31.57 31.77
C ALA A 854 6.09 -31.41 32.61
N PRO A 855 6.14 -31.70 33.92
CA PRO A 855 5.01 -31.47 34.80
C PRO A 855 4.75 -29.96 34.99
N LEU A 856 3.49 -29.58 35.18
CA LEU A 856 3.16 -28.21 35.60
C LEU A 856 3.53 -28.04 37.07
N SER A 857 4.19 -26.91 37.38
CA SER A 857 4.56 -26.54 38.77
C SER A 857 3.34 -26.25 39.66
N GLN A 858 2.24 -25.89 39.02
CA GLN A 858 0.93 -25.68 39.67
C GLN A 858 -0.16 -26.41 38.87
N PRO A 859 -0.37 -27.72 39.08
CA PRO A 859 -1.47 -28.46 38.47
C PRO A 859 -2.80 -27.82 38.84
N GLY A 860 -3.72 -27.72 37.87
CA GLY A 860 -5.02 -27.10 38.12
C GLY A 860 -4.99 -25.58 38.19
N ALA A 861 -3.95 -24.92 37.69
CA ALA A 861 -3.96 -23.49 37.51
C ALA A 861 -5.18 -23.06 36.66
N GLY A 862 -5.91 -22.05 37.09
CA GLY A 862 -7.13 -21.59 36.41
C GLY A 862 -6.87 -21.00 35.05
N ARG A 863 -7.75 -20.15 34.56
CA ARG A 863 -7.65 -19.48 33.27
C ARG A 863 -6.55 -18.43 33.29
N THR A 864 -5.64 -18.50 32.29
CA THR A 864 -4.54 -17.56 32.12
C THR A 864 -4.08 -17.50 30.67
N ASP A 865 -3.45 -16.40 30.28
CA ASP A 865 -2.62 -16.36 29.07
C ASP A 865 -1.36 -17.16 29.34
N VAL A 866 -0.92 -17.94 28.37
CA VAL A 866 0.29 -18.78 28.49
C VAL A 866 1.32 -18.32 27.48
N PHE A 867 2.51 -18.00 27.99
CA PHE A 867 3.66 -17.61 27.19
C PHE A 867 4.67 -18.77 27.14
N ALA A 868 4.98 -19.24 25.92
CA ALA A 868 6.08 -20.20 25.71
C ALA A 868 7.33 -19.41 25.32
N VAL A 869 8.27 -19.28 26.27
CA VAL A 869 9.47 -18.45 26.17
C VAL A 869 10.65 -19.34 25.87
N PHE A 870 11.45 -18.99 24.86
CA PHE A 870 12.66 -19.73 24.50
C PHE A 870 13.85 -19.25 25.31
N VAL A 871 14.52 -20.16 26.01
CA VAL A 871 15.54 -19.82 27.03
C VAL A 871 16.85 -20.55 26.78
N ASN A 872 17.90 -19.77 26.51
CA ASN A 872 19.30 -20.16 26.59
C ASN A 872 20.15 -18.88 26.61
N PRO A 873 20.55 -18.37 27.80
CA PRO A 873 21.15 -17.06 27.95
C PRO A 873 22.37 -16.81 27.04
N GLY A 874 22.32 -15.71 26.27
CA GLY A 874 23.40 -15.30 25.38
C GLY A 874 23.55 -16.16 24.12
N LYS A 875 22.56 -17.00 23.79
CA LYS A 875 22.55 -17.84 22.60
C LYS A 875 21.42 -17.44 21.64
N SER A 876 21.65 -17.72 20.36
CA SER A 876 20.70 -17.59 19.26
C SER A 876 20.59 -18.89 18.48
N GLY A 877 19.54 -19.05 17.69
CA GLY A 877 19.30 -20.27 16.93
C GLY A 877 19.09 -21.46 17.87
N LEU A 878 18.09 -21.40 18.75
CA LEU A 878 17.92 -22.36 19.83
C LEU A 878 17.27 -23.64 19.33
N MET A 879 16.03 -23.55 18.89
CA MET A 879 15.19 -24.69 18.52
C MET A 879 14.02 -24.28 17.65
N ASN A 880 13.36 -25.28 17.09
CA ASN A 880 12.04 -25.15 16.45
C ASN A 880 10.99 -25.78 17.38
N LEU A 881 9.79 -25.19 17.41
CA LEU A 881 8.63 -25.66 18.15
C LEU A 881 7.49 -25.93 17.16
N ASP A 882 7.07 -27.19 17.08
CA ASP A 882 6.02 -27.66 16.17
C ASP A 882 4.64 -27.48 16.83
N TRP A 883 4.45 -28.11 17.97
CA TRP A 883 3.22 -27.99 18.73
C TRP A 883 3.46 -28.13 20.26
N ILE A 884 2.46 -27.69 21.03
CA ILE A 884 2.37 -27.88 22.45
C ILE A 884 1.09 -28.66 22.80
N GLN A 885 1.13 -29.49 23.86
CA GLN A 885 -0.04 -30.22 24.33
C GLN A 885 -0.12 -30.20 25.86
N PHE A 886 -1.26 -29.75 26.40
CA PHE A 886 -1.53 -29.82 27.83
C PHE A 886 -2.21 -31.15 28.16
N ASN A 887 -1.54 -31.95 28.99
CA ASN A 887 -2.00 -33.28 29.41
C ASN A 887 -2.75 -33.20 30.75
N PRO A 888 -3.79 -34.07 30.97
CA PRO A 888 -4.50 -34.18 32.21
C PRO A 888 -3.64 -34.48 33.42
#